data_48dbd8c7fe43fbff29336dc32a021c33
#
_entry.id   48dbd8c7fe43fbff29336dc32a021c33
#
_cell.length_a   1.000
_cell.length_b   1.000
_cell.length_c   1.000
_cell.angle_alpha   90.00
_cell.angle_beta   90.00
_cell.angle_gamma   90.00
#
_symmetry.space_group_name_H-M   'P 1'
#
loop_
_entity.id
_entity.type
_entity.pdbx_description
1 polymer ?
#
loop_
_entity_poly.entity_id
_entity_poly.type
_entity_poly.pdbx_seq_one_letter_code
_entity_poly.pdbx_strand_id
1 'polypeptide(L)'
;MAKKKTSTTLTDQARERLKELGYKRIVEDFPLFDPLGDGSMNATAELAALDGDEPVILFASAARGEAAKAPVQDDAKFRAGLGAAKGKPFRFVWVWDSDNDFFFDLEKDAQIPSLPTGAKWRSAARPISDSRTRLVQEVSAEYHRGDFRTIQRKFDELHEAIYSRGGVKPTNAAIDELGKLLFLKVHLEKSSGYTLSTGLAKGKRFSDIYSAEYVRKRGKAAIPELKDAFREINNLAQYRAKDITGEEHTIFSYDEPLRLENPEILALAIEALELRDRDGNPIRLSVPDRELLGNGRRSRVLRSHLIHEDLLGWAFDVFLRGKYASDEGLATYLTPSQVVDCMARMSFGDIAESDLWARRGDKDQRERWNPKGGAEASLPAFLCGDICCGTGRFLVGALREMKRRILDDKHVGHSDDDKLKWLSLMKQHSLFGSDQAIGSIQKARINMLLYGEDHTQLLKVDDSLTDTHIDRLAGKFDLLLTNPPFGSGKYEDPKGLARMRREDLGLGLGWSWPAGDRSRRKELSKADPAGLFIDRNLQLLKPGGSLLIVLPDGILSNSSDAYIREYIMGTKDPETGEFLGGKAVVRAVVSLTERTFSLAGTDAKTSFIYIRKKRHPADPQTPIFFALAEHVGYLTRGKSELPDPEGNDLVDIAANYLAGPKEIK
;
A
#
# COMPACT_ATOMS: atom_id res chain seq x y z
N MET A 1 16.88 70.86 -1.29
CA MET A 1 16.66 69.60 -0.63
C MET A 1 15.76 68.73 -1.46
N ALA A 2 16.33 67.81 -2.26
CA ALA A 2 15.58 66.88 -3.09
C ALA A 2 15.19 65.69 -2.21
N LYS A 3 13.90 65.41 -2.04
CA LYS A 3 13.38 64.21 -1.41
C LYS A 3 13.82 63.00 -2.27
N LYS A 4 14.72 62.16 -1.75
CA LYS A 4 14.97 60.80 -2.27
C LYS A 4 13.61 60.08 -2.33
N LYS A 5 13.11 59.79 -3.55
CA LYS A 5 12.06 58.77 -3.73
C LYS A 5 12.70 57.45 -3.36
N THR A 6 12.39 56.87 -2.22
CA THR A 6 12.62 55.47 -1.89
C THR A 6 11.81 54.65 -2.89
N SER A 7 12.48 53.84 -3.71
CA SER A 7 11.80 52.86 -4.58
C SER A 7 11.09 51.87 -3.67
N THR A 8 9.77 51.85 -3.72
CA THR A 8 8.93 50.87 -3.01
C THR A 8 9.21 49.48 -3.61
N THR A 9 9.56 48.53 -2.80
CA THR A 9 9.81 47.14 -3.24
C THR A 9 8.50 46.45 -3.64
N LEU A 10 8.58 45.37 -4.43
CA LEU A 10 7.38 44.54 -4.74
C LEU A 10 6.70 44.04 -3.47
N THR A 11 7.48 43.64 -2.47
CA THR A 11 7.00 43.22 -1.16
C THR A 11 6.24 44.32 -0.42
N ASP A 12 6.69 45.59 -0.48
CA ASP A 12 5.96 46.71 0.10
C ASP A 12 4.62 46.94 -0.57
N GLN A 13 4.59 46.86 -1.90
CA GLN A 13 3.37 47.01 -2.69
C GLN A 13 2.39 45.87 -2.43
N ALA A 14 2.89 44.62 -2.33
CA ALA A 14 2.11 43.45 -2.01
C ALA A 14 1.49 43.56 -0.62
N ARG A 15 2.27 44.08 0.35
CA ARG A 15 1.76 44.31 1.70
C ARG A 15 0.58 45.30 1.72
N GLU A 16 0.69 46.41 1.01
CA GLU A 16 -0.42 47.38 0.94
C GLU A 16 -1.66 46.76 0.28
N ARG A 17 -1.49 46.02 -0.81
CA ARG A 17 -2.60 45.33 -1.50
C ARG A 17 -3.27 44.26 -0.60
N LEU A 18 -2.51 43.52 0.23
CA LEU A 18 -3.08 42.60 1.22
C LEU A 18 -3.86 43.32 2.35
N LYS A 19 -3.40 44.50 2.77
CA LYS A 19 -4.17 45.36 3.69
C LYS A 19 -5.49 45.85 3.08
N GLU A 20 -5.46 46.29 1.82
CA GLU A 20 -6.68 46.68 1.09
C GLU A 20 -7.67 45.52 0.94
N LEU A 21 -7.18 44.28 0.82
CA LEU A 21 -8.01 43.09 0.86
C LEU A 21 -8.54 42.72 2.25
N GLY A 22 -8.16 43.48 3.29
CA GLY A 22 -8.68 43.36 4.64
C GLY A 22 -7.95 42.37 5.56
N TYR A 23 -6.73 41.94 5.16
CA TYR A 23 -5.88 41.12 6.03
C TYR A 23 -5.20 41.99 7.08
N LYS A 24 -5.42 41.66 8.37
CA LYS A 24 -4.90 42.44 9.50
C LYS A 24 -3.51 42.04 9.94
N ARG A 25 -3.15 40.78 9.76
CA ARG A 25 -1.85 40.23 10.16
C ARG A 25 -1.07 39.81 8.91
N ILE A 26 -0.04 40.58 8.61
CA ILE A 26 0.84 40.36 7.46
C ILE A 26 2.27 40.34 8.01
N VAL A 27 2.98 39.22 7.77
CA VAL A 27 4.30 38.94 8.34
C VAL A 27 5.29 38.79 7.22
N GLU A 28 6.44 39.50 7.30
CA GLU A 28 7.58 39.31 6.41
C GLU A 28 8.48 38.20 6.93
N ASP A 29 9.26 37.62 6.04
CA ASP A 29 10.20 36.53 6.33
C ASP A 29 9.56 35.45 7.19
N PHE A 30 8.30 35.10 6.85
CA PHE A 30 7.51 34.17 7.63
C PHE A 30 8.14 32.78 7.57
N PRO A 31 8.52 32.16 8.72
CA PRO A 31 9.17 30.87 8.73
C PRO A 31 8.19 29.77 8.30
N LEU A 32 8.57 29.04 7.28
CA LEU A 32 7.84 27.89 6.79
C LEU A 32 8.21 26.65 7.60
N PHE A 33 7.29 25.71 7.64
CA PHE A 33 7.54 24.43 8.31
C PHE A 33 8.65 23.66 7.61
N ASP A 34 9.72 23.38 8.35
CA ASP A 34 10.78 22.47 7.88
C ASP A 34 10.34 21.02 8.12
N PRO A 35 9.93 20.29 7.05
CA PRO A 35 9.51 18.90 7.18
C PRO A 35 10.65 17.95 7.55
N LEU A 36 11.91 18.37 7.39
CA LEU A 36 13.08 17.57 7.72
C LEU A 36 13.54 17.79 9.17
N GLY A 37 13.18 18.94 9.77
CA GLY A 37 13.47 19.26 11.17
C GLY A 37 14.97 19.44 11.49
N ASP A 38 15.83 19.52 10.46
CA ASP A 38 17.27 19.62 10.59
C ASP A 38 17.85 20.98 10.19
N GLY A 39 16.95 21.95 9.90
CA GLY A 39 17.34 23.28 9.45
C GLY A 39 17.89 23.34 8.01
N SER A 40 17.88 22.22 7.27
CA SER A 40 18.36 22.19 5.89
C SER A 40 17.42 22.89 4.91
N MET A 41 16.16 23.04 5.27
CA MET A 41 15.15 23.81 4.55
C MET A 41 14.73 25.03 5.37
N ASN A 42 15.66 25.94 5.66
CA ASN A 42 15.34 27.29 6.19
C ASN A 42 14.57 28.11 5.15
N ALA A 43 13.37 27.61 4.78
CA ALA A 43 12.52 28.28 3.84
C ALA A 43 11.69 29.32 4.57
N THR A 44 11.66 30.54 4.07
CA THR A 44 10.79 31.62 4.51
C THR A 44 9.89 32.05 3.36
N ALA A 45 8.66 32.47 3.67
CA ALA A 45 7.82 33.19 2.74
C ALA A 45 8.17 34.69 2.84
N GLU A 46 8.40 35.34 1.71
CA GLU A 46 8.71 36.78 1.67
C GLU A 46 7.63 37.59 2.38
N LEU A 47 6.36 37.20 2.21
CA LEU A 47 5.22 37.79 2.90
C LEU A 47 4.15 36.73 3.11
N ALA A 48 3.57 36.72 4.29
CA ALA A 48 2.45 35.84 4.67
C ALA A 48 1.29 36.66 5.22
N ALA A 49 0.09 36.48 4.67
CA ALA A 49 -1.14 37.01 5.25
C ALA A 49 -1.82 35.92 6.09
N LEU A 50 -2.17 36.26 7.34
CA LEU A 50 -2.80 35.37 8.31
C LEU A 50 -4.15 35.90 8.77
N ASP A 51 -5.05 34.98 9.11
CA ASP A 51 -6.29 35.29 9.84
C ASP A 51 -6.18 34.69 11.23
N GLY A 52 -5.88 35.54 12.22
CA GLY A 52 -5.40 35.12 13.54
C GLY A 52 -4.04 34.41 13.41
N ASP A 53 -3.96 33.13 13.75
CA ASP A 53 -2.77 32.29 13.58
C ASP A 53 -2.85 31.36 12.36
N GLU A 54 -3.91 31.49 11.57
CA GLU A 54 -4.15 30.64 10.41
C GLU A 54 -3.51 31.24 9.16
N PRO A 55 -2.57 30.53 8.49
CA PRO A 55 -1.93 31.00 7.26
C PRO A 55 -2.92 30.94 6.10
N VAL A 56 -3.11 32.08 5.41
CA VAL A 56 -4.10 32.22 4.35
C VAL A 56 -3.45 32.40 2.99
N ILE A 57 -2.57 33.39 2.84
CA ILE A 57 -1.92 33.72 1.57
C ILE A 57 -0.41 33.72 1.75
N LEU A 58 0.30 33.02 0.87
CA LEU A 58 1.74 33.15 0.68
C LEU A 58 2.00 34.02 -0.54
N PHE A 59 2.83 35.04 -0.38
CA PHE A 59 3.33 35.85 -1.47
C PHE A 59 4.77 35.49 -1.81
N ALA A 60 5.08 35.41 -3.10
CA ALA A 60 6.41 35.21 -3.67
C ALA A 60 6.64 36.20 -4.80
N SER A 61 7.71 36.98 -4.69
CA SER A 61 8.15 37.83 -5.79
C SER A 61 8.98 37.04 -6.81
N ALA A 62 8.91 37.44 -8.07
CA ALA A 62 9.73 36.87 -9.12
C ALA A 62 10.49 37.98 -9.88
N ALA A 63 11.55 37.61 -10.56
CA ALA A 63 12.24 38.52 -11.48
C ALA A 63 11.31 38.88 -12.63
N ARG A 64 11.48 40.08 -13.19
CA ARG A 64 10.63 40.59 -14.25
C ARG A 64 10.51 39.61 -15.43
N GLY A 65 9.28 39.25 -15.79
CA GLY A 65 8.95 38.28 -16.84
C GLY A 65 9.08 36.81 -16.43
N GLU A 66 9.34 36.53 -15.16
CA GLU A 66 9.54 35.16 -14.65
C GLU A 66 8.31 34.58 -13.98
N ALA A 67 7.35 35.42 -13.51
CA ALA A 67 6.18 34.94 -12.74
C ALA A 67 5.27 33.97 -13.53
N ALA A 68 5.29 34.04 -14.86
CA ALA A 68 4.55 33.15 -15.74
C ALA A 68 5.22 31.77 -15.94
N LYS A 69 6.45 31.58 -15.48
CA LYS A 69 7.18 30.33 -15.68
C LYS A 69 6.73 29.27 -14.68
N ALA A 70 6.43 28.07 -15.15
CA ALA A 70 5.99 26.97 -14.33
C ALA A 70 6.92 26.66 -13.13
N PRO A 71 8.26 26.62 -13.28
CA PRO A 71 9.13 26.36 -12.14
C PRO A 71 9.02 27.38 -11.01
N VAL A 72 8.74 28.66 -11.32
CA VAL A 72 8.58 29.73 -10.31
C VAL A 72 7.25 29.59 -9.59
N GLN A 73 6.20 29.28 -10.34
CA GLN A 73 4.86 29.05 -9.77
C GLN A 73 4.84 27.78 -8.90
N ASP A 74 5.49 26.72 -9.35
CA ASP A 74 5.55 25.44 -8.64
C ASP A 74 6.38 25.54 -7.35
N ASP A 75 7.48 26.31 -7.35
CA ASP A 75 8.25 26.61 -6.13
C ASP A 75 7.39 27.38 -5.11
N ALA A 76 6.65 28.39 -5.56
CA ALA A 76 5.78 29.17 -4.69
C ALA A 76 4.62 28.32 -4.10
N LYS A 77 4.00 27.48 -4.92
CA LYS A 77 2.98 26.51 -4.48
C LYS A 77 3.55 25.48 -3.50
N PHE A 78 4.75 24.99 -3.76
CA PHE A 78 5.46 24.08 -2.87
C PHE A 78 5.71 24.71 -1.50
N ARG A 79 6.25 25.95 -1.45
CA ARG A 79 6.48 26.67 -0.20
C ARG A 79 5.17 26.89 0.56
N ALA A 80 4.10 27.23 -0.14
CA ALA A 80 2.79 27.39 0.49
C ALA A 80 2.25 26.10 1.09
N GLY A 81 2.52 24.95 0.44
CA GLY A 81 2.20 23.63 0.96
C GLY A 81 2.99 23.24 2.20
N LEU A 82 4.22 23.71 2.39
CA LEU A 82 4.98 23.52 3.63
C LEU A 82 4.26 24.16 4.82
N GLY A 83 3.64 25.32 4.60
CA GLY A 83 2.83 26.01 5.59
C GLY A 83 3.61 26.59 6.77
N ALA A 84 2.89 26.98 7.82
CA ALA A 84 3.43 27.50 9.06
C ALA A 84 4.11 26.43 9.92
N ALA A 85 4.88 26.83 10.93
CA ALA A 85 5.64 25.95 11.85
C ALA A 85 4.82 24.83 12.53
N LYS A 86 3.49 24.94 12.58
CA LYS A 86 2.57 23.89 13.04
C LYS A 86 2.01 23.04 11.89
N GLY A 87 2.55 23.19 10.69
CA GLY A 87 2.20 22.38 9.53
C GLY A 87 0.82 22.69 8.92
N LYS A 88 0.28 23.88 9.14
CA LYS A 88 -0.92 24.34 8.43
C LYS A 88 -0.51 24.99 7.10
N PRO A 89 -0.93 24.44 5.94
CA PRO A 89 -0.61 25.00 4.64
C PRO A 89 -1.28 26.36 4.45
N PHE A 90 -0.69 27.17 3.58
CA PHE A 90 -1.37 28.32 3.03
C PHE A 90 -2.42 27.84 2.02
N ARG A 91 -3.55 28.53 1.99
CA ARG A 91 -4.59 28.19 1.04
C ARG A 91 -4.36 28.83 -0.34
N PHE A 92 -3.88 30.07 -0.34
CA PHE A 92 -3.68 30.81 -1.58
C PHE A 92 -2.21 31.16 -1.77
N VAL A 93 -1.82 31.21 -3.04
CA VAL A 93 -0.49 31.63 -3.47
C VAL A 93 -0.63 32.81 -4.41
N TRP A 94 0.22 33.78 -4.22
CA TRP A 94 0.36 34.94 -5.09
C TRP A 94 1.79 35.06 -5.58
N VAL A 95 1.99 34.92 -6.89
CA VAL A 95 3.29 35.11 -7.55
C VAL A 95 3.21 36.38 -8.39
N TRP A 96 4.18 37.27 -8.21
CA TRP A 96 4.19 38.59 -8.84
C TRP A 96 5.59 39.01 -9.25
N ASP A 97 5.72 39.55 -10.52
CA ASP A 97 6.98 40.01 -11.09
C ASP A 97 6.97 41.48 -11.54
N SER A 98 6.17 42.35 -11.02
CA SER A 98 5.89 43.72 -11.44
C SER A 98 5.03 43.90 -12.67
N ASP A 99 5.08 43.03 -13.63
CA ASP A 99 4.35 43.12 -14.89
C ASP A 99 3.10 42.20 -14.86
N ASN A 100 3.18 41.06 -14.16
CA ASN A 100 2.14 40.06 -14.15
C ASN A 100 1.89 39.50 -12.74
N ASP A 101 0.62 39.32 -12.43
CA ASP A 101 0.11 38.67 -11.19
C ASP A 101 -0.46 37.30 -11.52
N PHE A 102 -0.12 36.31 -10.71
CA PHE A 102 -0.72 34.98 -10.77
C PHE A 102 -1.21 34.60 -9.38
N PHE A 103 -2.47 34.20 -9.29
CA PHE A 103 -3.10 33.77 -8.05
C PHE A 103 -3.57 32.34 -8.16
N PHE A 104 -3.31 31.54 -7.14
CA PHE A 104 -3.69 30.13 -7.11
C PHE A 104 -4.48 29.83 -5.84
N ASP A 105 -5.53 29.04 -5.96
CA ASP A 105 -6.25 28.42 -4.84
C ASP A 105 -5.77 26.97 -4.75
N LEU A 106 -4.93 26.65 -3.78
CA LEU A 106 -4.33 25.31 -3.60
C LEU A 106 -5.35 24.25 -3.20
N GLU A 107 -6.50 24.67 -2.65
CA GLU A 107 -7.58 23.72 -2.34
C GLU A 107 -8.32 23.27 -3.58
N LYS A 108 -8.40 24.15 -4.59
CA LYS A 108 -9.06 23.85 -5.87
C LYS A 108 -8.06 23.40 -6.96
N ASP A 109 -6.77 23.46 -6.64
CA ASP A 109 -5.67 23.29 -7.59
C ASP A 109 -5.89 24.07 -8.90
N ALA A 110 -6.30 25.33 -8.77
CA ALA A 110 -6.68 26.14 -9.89
C ALA A 110 -6.10 27.56 -9.80
N GLN A 111 -5.73 28.11 -10.95
CA GLN A 111 -5.46 29.52 -11.06
C GLN A 111 -6.78 30.31 -10.91
N ILE A 112 -6.79 31.31 -10.07
CA ILE A 112 -7.95 32.17 -9.80
C ILE A 112 -7.72 33.59 -10.30
N PRO A 113 -8.77 34.33 -10.66
CA PRO A 113 -8.62 35.69 -11.24
C PRO A 113 -8.21 36.73 -10.21
N SER A 114 -8.43 36.48 -8.92
CA SER A 114 -8.08 37.42 -7.85
C SER A 114 -8.05 36.72 -6.49
N LEU A 115 -7.30 37.29 -5.55
CA LEU A 115 -7.29 36.83 -4.15
C LEU A 115 -8.62 37.17 -3.44
N PRO A 116 -9.08 36.32 -2.54
CA PRO A 116 -10.27 36.60 -1.72
C PRO A 116 -9.98 37.70 -0.71
N THR A 117 -11.02 38.41 -0.30
CA THR A 117 -10.92 39.36 0.82
C THR A 117 -10.81 38.64 2.17
N GLY A 118 -10.18 39.28 3.15
CA GLY A 118 -10.00 38.74 4.51
C GLY A 118 -11.31 38.34 5.23
N ALA A 119 -12.44 38.92 4.82
CA ALA A 119 -13.76 38.56 5.35
C ALA A 119 -14.44 37.38 4.65
N LYS A 120 -14.00 37.06 3.39
CA LYS A 120 -14.70 36.08 2.54
C LYS A 120 -13.91 34.80 2.27
N TRP A 121 -12.65 34.74 2.67
CA TRP A 121 -11.84 33.55 2.39
C TRP A 121 -12.37 32.26 3.07
N ARG A 122 -13.02 32.38 4.24
CA ARG A 122 -13.64 31.25 4.96
C ARG A 122 -14.92 30.73 4.32
N SER A 123 -15.71 31.59 3.69
CA SER A 123 -16.95 31.16 3.02
C SER A 123 -16.71 30.35 1.74
N ALA A 124 -15.46 30.37 1.24
CA ALA A 124 -15.00 29.53 0.16
C ALA A 124 -14.36 28.20 0.67
N ALA A 125 -14.28 28.02 2.00
CA ALA A 125 -13.52 26.93 2.60
C ALA A 125 -14.34 25.65 2.82
N ARG A 126 -13.94 24.58 2.18
CA ARG A 126 -14.14 23.21 2.67
C ARG A 126 -12.95 22.85 3.57
N PRO A 127 -13.08 21.90 4.55
CA PRO A 127 -12.06 21.65 5.56
C PRO A 127 -10.72 21.20 4.93
N ILE A 128 -9.64 21.84 5.36
CA ILE A 128 -8.26 21.77 4.83
C ILE A 128 -7.51 20.48 5.28
N SER A 129 -8.16 19.41 5.68
CA SER A 129 -7.42 18.27 6.20
C SER A 129 -6.58 17.51 5.16
N ASP A 130 -6.82 17.68 3.85
CA ASP A 130 -6.27 16.81 2.80
C ASP A 130 -5.25 17.41 1.86
N SER A 131 -5.21 18.74 1.67
CA SER A 131 -4.29 19.36 0.71
C SER A 131 -2.82 19.08 1.02
N ARG A 132 -2.46 18.97 2.31
CA ARG A 132 -1.08 18.67 2.72
C ARG A 132 -0.65 17.24 2.39
N THR A 133 -1.54 16.28 2.62
CA THR A 133 -1.28 14.87 2.27
C THR A 133 -1.17 14.73 0.76
N ARG A 134 -2.01 15.44 0.01
CA ARG A 134 -1.99 15.47 -1.45
C ARG A 134 -0.70 16.10 -1.98
N LEU A 135 -0.32 17.29 -1.49
CA LEU A 135 0.89 17.98 -1.95
C LEU A 135 2.18 17.21 -1.60
N VAL A 136 2.26 16.61 -0.41
CA VAL A 136 3.39 15.74 -0.03
C VAL A 136 3.42 14.49 -0.90
N GLN A 137 2.27 13.96 -1.29
CA GLN A 137 2.18 12.83 -2.21
C GLN A 137 2.52 13.24 -3.65
N GLU A 138 2.12 14.42 -4.12
CA GLU A 138 2.43 14.96 -5.45
C GLU A 138 3.93 15.25 -5.61
N VAL A 139 4.54 15.91 -4.64
CA VAL A 139 6.00 16.14 -4.62
C VAL A 139 6.76 14.81 -4.52
N SER A 140 6.30 13.88 -3.68
CA SER A 140 6.82 12.51 -3.69
C SER A 140 6.68 11.88 -5.06
N ALA A 141 5.52 11.98 -5.70
CA ALA A 141 5.23 11.35 -6.97
C ALA A 141 6.05 11.92 -8.14
N GLU A 142 6.30 13.24 -8.20
CA GLU A 142 7.20 13.82 -9.21
C GLU A 142 8.64 13.40 -9.01
N TYR A 143 9.11 13.41 -7.77
CA TYR A 143 10.44 12.92 -7.41
C TYR A 143 10.63 11.45 -7.81
N HIS A 144 9.56 10.64 -7.74
CA HIS A 144 9.58 9.20 -7.99
C HIS A 144 9.37 8.77 -9.43
N ARG A 145 8.73 9.58 -10.29
CA ARG A 145 8.45 9.20 -11.68
C ARG A 145 9.70 8.79 -12.47
N GLY A 146 10.80 9.52 -12.30
CA GLY A 146 12.05 9.20 -12.99
C GLY A 146 12.75 7.97 -12.43
N ASP A 147 12.77 7.84 -11.11
CA ASP A 147 13.41 6.72 -10.43
C ASP A 147 12.60 5.43 -10.63
N PHE A 148 11.27 5.51 -10.57
CA PHE A 148 10.37 4.41 -10.88
C PHE A 148 10.61 3.84 -12.29
N ARG A 149 10.62 4.70 -13.32
CA ARG A 149 10.88 4.26 -14.71
C ARG A 149 12.25 3.63 -14.86
N THR A 150 13.24 4.16 -14.16
CA THR A 150 14.62 3.63 -14.18
C THR A 150 14.66 2.25 -13.55
N ILE A 151 14.02 2.05 -12.40
CA ILE A 151 13.98 0.75 -11.71
C ILE A 151 13.16 -0.26 -12.52
N GLN A 152 11.98 0.13 -13.01
CA GLN A 152 11.15 -0.72 -13.86
C GLN A 152 11.90 -1.20 -15.10
N ARG A 153 12.55 -0.27 -15.80
CA ARG A 153 13.37 -0.62 -16.98
C ARG A 153 14.49 -1.59 -16.61
N LYS A 154 15.15 -1.40 -15.47
CA LYS A 154 16.18 -2.34 -15.00
C LYS A 154 15.62 -3.73 -14.74
N PHE A 155 14.45 -3.86 -14.14
CA PHE A 155 13.81 -5.16 -13.96
C PHE A 155 13.45 -5.80 -15.30
N ASP A 156 12.93 -5.06 -16.26
CA ASP A 156 12.64 -5.55 -17.61
C ASP A 156 13.92 -6.00 -18.32
N GLU A 157 14.99 -5.22 -18.29
CA GLU A 157 16.29 -5.54 -18.88
C GLU A 157 16.92 -6.77 -18.22
N LEU A 158 16.85 -6.89 -16.90
CA LEU A 158 17.35 -8.05 -16.17
C LEU A 158 16.56 -9.31 -16.48
N HIS A 159 15.24 -9.23 -16.47
CA HIS A 159 14.40 -10.35 -16.84
C HIS A 159 14.71 -10.84 -18.25
N GLU A 160 14.80 -9.92 -19.23
CA GLU A 160 15.14 -10.25 -20.60
C GLU A 160 16.55 -10.87 -20.71
N ALA A 161 17.52 -10.34 -19.96
CA ALA A 161 18.87 -10.91 -19.94
C ALA A 161 18.87 -12.34 -19.36
N ILE A 162 18.16 -12.58 -18.27
CA ILE A 162 18.05 -13.90 -17.62
C ILE A 162 17.30 -14.87 -18.53
N TYR A 163 16.18 -14.43 -19.11
CA TYR A 163 15.33 -15.26 -19.96
C TYR A 163 16.02 -15.63 -21.30
N SER A 164 16.48 -14.62 -22.04
CA SER A 164 16.98 -14.83 -23.41
C SER A 164 18.44 -15.26 -23.44
N ARG A 165 19.32 -14.54 -22.73
CA ARG A 165 20.78 -14.80 -22.75
C ARG A 165 21.24 -15.75 -21.65
N GLY A 166 20.56 -15.74 -20.51
CA GLY A 166 20.81 -16.68 -19.40
C GLY A 166 20.18 -18.06 -19.61
N GLY A 167 19.25 -18.18 -20.56
CA GLY A 167 18.60 -19.44 -20.90
C GLY A 167 17.61 -19.96 -19.85
N VAL A 168 17.22 -19.14 -18.88
CA VAL A 168 16.27 -19.53 -17.84
C VAL A 168 14.85 -19.36 -18.34
N LYS A 169 14.21 -20.47 -18.65
CA LYS A 169 12.83 -20.53 -19.18
C LYS A 169 11.96 -21.47 -18.33
N PRO A 170 10.63 -21.31 -18.28
CA PRO A 170 9.81 -20.26 -18.91
C PRO A 170 9.93 -18.88 -18.21
N THR A 171 9.08 -17.91 -18.61
CA THR A 171 9.05 -16.54 -18.07
C THR A 171 9.00 -16.50 -16.55
N ASN A 172 8.15 -17.32 -15.92
CA ASN A 172 8.05 -17.40 -14.47
C ASN A 172 9.35 -17.86 -13.79
N ALA A 173 10.09 -18.78 -14.40
CA ALA A 173 11.40 -19.20 -13.89
C ALA A 173 12.43 -18.07 -13.93
N ALA A 174 12.40 -17.20 -14.94
CA ALA A 174 13.25 -16.01 -14.99
C ALA A 174 12.86 -14.96 -13.93
N ILE A 175 11.57 -14.83 -13.63
CA ILE A 175 11.07 -13.97 -12.52
C ILE A 175 11.55 -14.53 -11.18
N ASP A 176 11.45 -15.84 -10.96
CA ASP A 176 11.90 -16.51 -9.74
C ASP A 176 13.41 -16.34 -9.56
N GLU A 177 14.18 -16.44 -10.64
CA GLU A 177 15.62 -16.21 -10.60
C GLU A 177 15.99 -14.77 -10.23
N LEU A 178 15.28 -13.78 -10.78
CA LEU A 178 15.41 -12.39 -10.36
C LEU A 178 15.08 -12.24 -8.87
N GLY A 179 14.03 -12.91 -8.38
CA GLY A 179 13.67 -12.93 -6.97
C GLY A 179 14.79 -13.47 -6.07
N LYS A 180 15.49 -14.53 -6.48
CA LYS A 180 16.64 -15.08 -5.75
C LYS A 180 17.80 -14.09 -5.68
N LEU A 181 18.08 -13.37 -6.76
CA LEU A 181 19.12 -12.34 -6.77
C LEU A 181 18.74 -11.15 -5.87
N LEU A 182 17.48 -10.72 -5.87
CA LEU A 182 16.96 -9.70 -4.94
C LEU A 182 17.09 -10.16 -3.49
N PHE A 183 16.75 -11.41 -3.19
CA PHE A 183 16.92 -12.00 -1.86
C PHE A 183 18.37 -11.98 -1.38
N LEU A 184 19.31 -12.38 -2.24
CA LEU A 184 20.74 -12.33 -1.93
C LEU A 184 21.21 -10.89 -1.69
N LYS A 185 20.72 -9.93 -2.46
CA LYS A 185 21.03 -8.51 -2.27
C LYS A 185 20.49 -7.98 -0.94
N VAL A 186 19.24 -8.33 -0.57
CA VAL A 186 18.66 -7.97 0.73
C VAL A 186 19.49 -8.57 1.87
N HIS A 187 19.91 -9.83 1.74
CA HIS A 187 20.79 -10.45 2.75
C HIS A 187 22.11 -9.72 2.88
N LEU A 188 22.74 -9.36 1.76
CA LEU A 188 23.99 -8.59 1.76
C LEU A 188 23.84 -7.27 2.52
N GLU A 189 22.74 -6.56 2.32
CA GLU A 189 22.47 -5.28 2.98
C GLU A 189 22.16 -5.41 4.48
N LYS A 190 21.44 -6.49 4.86
CA LYS A 190 21.14 -6.79 6.27
C LYS A 190 22.39 -7.30 7.04
N SER A 191 23.29 -8.00 6.36
CA SER A 191 24.38 -8.77 6.98
C SER A 191 25.70 -8.60 6.22
N SER A 192 26.17 -7.37 6.06
CA SER A 192 27.36 -7.01 5.26
C SER A 192 28.66 -7.74 5.68
N GLY A 193 28.73 -8.20 6.94
CA GLY A 193 29.90 -8.94 7.48
C GLY A 193 29.74 -10.46 7.45
N TYR A 194 28.65 -11.00 6.86
CA TYR A 194 28.40 -12.43 6.87
C TYR A 194 29.51 -13.23 6.16
N THR A 195 30.02 -14.24 6.85
CA THR A 195 31.04 -15.15 6.34
C THR A 195 30.43 -16.55 6.14
N LEU A 196 30.58 -17.10 4.95
CA LEU A 196 30.05 -18.39 4.62
C LEU A 196 30.68 -19.51 5.46
N SER A 197 29.86 -20.39 5.98
CA SER A 197 30.26 -21.49 6.86
C SER A 197 30.37 -22.84 6.14
N THR A 198 29.78 -22.96 4.97
CA THR A 198 29.71 -24.20 4.18
C THR A 198 30.07 -23.99 2.72
N GLY A 199 30.08 -25.06 1.94
CA GLY A 199 30.22 -25.03 0.48
C GLY A 199 31.61 -24.63 -0.03
N LEU A 200 31.70 -24.38 -1.33
CA LEU A 200 32.96 -24.08 -2.03
C LEU A 200 33.55 -22.72 -1.66
N ALA A 201 32.76 -21.81 -1.15
CA ALA A 201 33.18 -20.48 -0.72
C ALA A 201 33.33 -20.37 0.82
N LYS A 202 33.40 -21.49 1.54
CA LYS A 202 33.59 -21.50 3.01
C LYS A 202 34.76 -20.60 3.44
N GLY A 203 34.51 -19.77 4.45
CA GLY A 203 35.48 -18.83 5.01
C GLY A 203 35.61 -17.50 4.25
N LYS A 204 34.94 -17.34 3.10
CA LYS A 204 34.89 -16.05 2.39
C LYS A 204 33.74 -15.20 2.92
N ARG A 205 33.91 -13.88 2.90
CA ARG A 205 32.77 -12.97 3.14
C ARG A 205 31.82 -13.01 1.97
N PHE A 206 30.53 -13.02 2.28
CA PHE A 206 29.52 -13.02 1.22
C PHE A 206 29.61 -11.77 0.33
N SER A 207 29.92 -10.60 0.91
CA SER A 207 30.15 -9.35 0.17
C SER A 207 31.25 -9.46 -0.89
N ASP A 208 32.27 -10.28 -0.65
CA ASP A 208 33.40 -10.41 -1.58
C ASP A 208 33.02 -11.27 -2.79
N ILE A 209 32.18 -12.29 -2.59
CA ILE A 209 31.78 -13.21 -3.68
C ILE A 209 30.52 -12.73 -4.45
N TYR A 210 29.61 -12.01 -3.77
CA TYR A 210 28.43 -11.44 -4.40
C TYR A 210 28.73 -10.05 -4.95
N SER A 211 29.66 -10.00 -5.91
CA SER A 211 30.05 -8.79 -6.64
C SER A 211 30.28 -9.10 -8.13
N ALA A 212 29.97 -8.14 -8.98
CA ALA A 212 30.16 -8.29 -10.43
C ALA A 212 31.64 -8.50 -10.77
N GLU A 213 32.55 -7.82 -10.08
CA GLU A 213 33.98 -7.96 -10.26
C GLU A 213 34.46 -9.38 -9.96
N TYR A 214 34.03 -9.95 -8.82
CA TYR A 214 34.38 -11.32 -8.44
C TYR A 214 33.90 -12.33 -9.50
N VAL A 215 32.64 -12.20 -9.92
CA VAL A 215 32.05 -13.11 -10.91
C VAL A 215 32.77 -13.03 -12.25
N ARG A 216 33.10 -11.84 -12.76
CA ARG A 216 33.88 -11.67 -13.99
C ARG A 216 35.27 -12.27 -13.87
N LYS A 217 35.97 -12.04 -12.75
CA LYS A 217 37.32 -12.56 -12.50
C LYS A 217 37.37 -14.09 -12.39
N ARG A 218 36.37 -14.68 -11.71
CA ARG A 218 36.30 -16.15 -11.48
C ARG A 218 35.65 -16.90 -12.65
N GLY A 219 34.86 -16.21 -13.49
CA GLY A 219 34.14 -16.81 -14.61
C GLY A 219 33.22 -17.93 -14.15
N LYS A 220 33.26 -19.06 -14.87
CA LYS A 220 32.42 -20.23 -14.57
C LYS A 220 32.60 -20.80 -13.14
N ALA A 221 33.74 -20.60 -12.51
CA ALA A 221 34.02 -21.10 -11.16
C ALA A 221 33.25 -20.31 -10.07
N ALA A 222 32.76 -19.09 -10.35
CA ALA A 222 31.93 -18.35 -9.43
C ALA A 222 30.52 -18.94 -9.28
N ILE A 223 30.01 -19.62 -10.32
CA ILE A 223 28.64 -20.14 -10.35
C ILE A 223 28.38 -21.16 -9.21
N PRO A 224 29.14 -22.24 -9.06
CA PRO A 224 28.92 -23.20 -7.98
C PRO A 224 29.14 -22.56 -6.60
N GLU A 225 30.08 -21.61 -6.44
CA GLU A 225 30.29 -20.90 -5.19
C GLU A 225 29.05 -20.07 -4.78
N LEU A 226 28.41 -19.39 -5.74
CA LEU A 226 27.19 -18.62 -5.48
C LEU A 226 25.95 -19.50 -5.31
N LYS A 227 25.88 -20.64 -5.98
CA LYS A 227 24.83 -21.66 -5.75
C LYS A 227 24.89 -22.20 -4.32
N ASP A 228 26.07 -22.51 -3.83
CA ASP A 228 26.27 -22.95 -2.44
C ASP A 228 25.94 -21.83 -1.44
N ALA A 229 26.39 -20.61 -1.72
CA ALA A 229 26.05 -19.45 -0.90
C ALA A 229 24.54 -19.19 -0.84
N PHE A 230 23.84 -19.26 -1.97
CA PHE A 230 22.37 -19.12 -2.00
C PHE A 230 21.71 -20.20 -1.13
N ARG A 231 22.12 -21.47 -1.26
CA ARG A 231 21.57 -22.56 -0.47
C ARG A 231 21.82 -22.35 1.03
N GLU A 232 23.05 -21.96 1.42
CA GLU A 232 23.38 -21.68 2.81
C GLU A 232 22.54 -20.55 3.36
N ILE A 233 22.48 -19.40 2.66
CA ILE A 233 21.74 -18.21 3.09
C ILE A 233 20.24 -18.48 3.18
N ASN A 234 19.64 -19.15 2.18
CA ASN A 234 18.21 -19.51 2.22
C ASN A 234 17.85 -20.38 3.43
N ASN A 235 18.81 -21.17 3.92
CA ASN A 235 18.63 -22.07 5.04
C ASN A 235 19.04 -21.49 6.41
N LEU A 236 19.39 -20.20 6.49
CA LEU A 236 19.67 -19.55 7.77
C LEU A 236 18.42 -19.45 8.65
N ALA A 237 18.61 -19.59 9.96
CA ALA A 237 17.53 -19.54 10.94
C ALA A 237 16.65 -18.29 10.84
N GLN A 238 17.25 -17.16 10.47
CA GLN A 238 16.53 -15.91 10.29
C GLN A 238 15.56 -15.88 9.10
N TYR A 239 15.65 -16.82 8.17
CA TYR A 239 14.75 -16.97 7.02
C TYR A 239 13.85 -18.18 7.13
N ARG A 240 13.87 -18.86 8.29
CA ARG A 240 12.98 -19.97 8.58
C ARG A 240 11.79 -19.48 9.37
N ALA A 241 10.61 -19.81 8.92
CA ALA A 241 9.37 -19.57 9.63
C ALA A 241 8.57 -20.85 9.75
N LYS A 242 7.85 -21.01 10.87
CA LYS A 242 6.84 -22.06 11.01
C LYS A 242 5.50 -21.47 10.65
N ASP A 243 4.80 -22.13 9.76
CA ASP A 243 3.44 -21.77 9.42
C ASP A 243 2.42 -22.27 10.49
N ILE A 244 1.13 -21.99 10.24
CA ILE A 244 0.05 -22.40 11.15
C ILE A 244 -0.12 -23.92 11.25
N THR A 245 0.47 -24.69 10.34
CA THR A 245 0.47 -26.17 10.40
C THR A 245 1.56 -26.69 11.30
N GLY A 246 2.56 -25.86 11.62
CA GLY A 246 3.79 -26.20 12.34
C GLY A 246 4.90 -26.67 11.42
N GLU A 247 4.70 -26.67 10.11
CA GLU A 247 5.74 -26.97 9.13
C GLU A 247 6.70 -25.78 8.99
N GLU A 248 7.99 -26.09 8.91
CA GLU A 248 9.04 -25.10 8.72
C GLU A 248 9.28 -24.90 7.23
N HIS A 249 9.36 -23.64 6.82
CA HIS A 249 9.66 -23.24 5.46
C HIS A 249 10.67 -22.10 5.43
N THR A 250 11.31 -21.93 4.28
CA THR A 250 12.24 -20.85 3.95
C THR A 250 11.64 -19.94 2.87
N ILE A 251 12.33 -18.86 2.50
CA ILE A 251 11.87 -17.95 1.44
C ILE A 251 11.66 -18.71 0.14
N PHE A 252 12.64 -19.53 -0.26
CA PHE A 252 12.53 -20.49 -1.37
C PHE A 252 12.51 -21.91 -0.83
N SER A 253 12.09 -22.90 -1.61
CA SER A 253 12.18 -24.29 -1.19
C SER A 253 13.63 -24.68 -0.81
N TYR A 254 13.80 -25.58 0.15
CA TYR A 254 15.14 -25.96 0.68
C TYR A 254 16.12 -26.36 -0.40
N ASP A 255 15.64 -27.08 -1.43
CA ASP A 255 16.43 -27.58 -2.53
C ASP A 255 16.34 -26.74 -3.81
N GLU A 256 15.70 -25.57 -3.73
CA GLU A 256 15.56 -24.69 -4.90
C GLU A 256 16.93 -24.18 -5.36
N PRO A 257 17.37 -24.49 -6.60
CA PRO A 257 18.69 -24.06 -7.05
C PRO A 257 18.67 -22.64 -7.62
N LEU A 258 19.81 -21.98 -7.55
CA LEU A 258 20.09 -20.85 -8.44
C LEU A 258 20.34 -21.43 -9.84
N ARG A 259 19.51 -21.06 -10.84
CA ARG A 259 19.51 -21.67 -12.20
C ARG A 259 20.42 -20.97 -13.18
N LEU A 260 20.78 -19.71 -12.90
CA LEU A 260 21.60 -18.92 -13.80
C LEU A 260 23.04 -19.46 -13.84
N GLU A 261 23.47 -19.92 -15.02
CA GLU A 261 24.78 -20.55 -15.22
C GLU A 261 25.76 -19.70 -16.05
N ASN A 262 25.26 -18.59 -16.62
CA ASN A 262 26.10 -17.70 -17.39
C ASN A 262 26.73 -16.64 -16.48
N PRO A 263 28.07 -16.64 -16.27
CA PRO A 263 28.73 -15.71 -15.38
C PRO A 263 28.62 -14.25 -15.82
N GLU A 264 28.59 -13.96 -17.11
CA GLU A 264 28.44 -12.60 -17.61
C GLU A 264 27.04 -12.05 -17.29
N ILE A 265 26.01 -12.86 -17.45
CA ILE A 265 24.63 -12.45 -17.10
C ILE A 265 24.47 -12.31 -15.60
N LEU A 266 25.08 -13.20 -14.81
CA LEU A 266 25.07 -13.11 -13.36
C LEU A 266 25.79 -11.85 -12.86
N ALA A 267 26.96 -11.52 -13.41
CA ALA A 267 27.69 -10.29 -13.09
C ALA A 267 26.87 -9.04 -13.46
N LEU A 268 26.23 -9.06 -14.63
CA LEU A 268 25.38 -7.97 -15.10
C LEU A 268 24.15 -7.79 -14.18
N ALA A 269 23.56 -8.89 -13.72
CA ALA A 269 22.43 -8.85 -12.81
C ALA A 269 22.81 -8.28 -11.43
N ILE A 270 23.92 -8.71 -10.87
CA ILE A 270 24.45 -8.17 -9.59
C ILE A 270 24.69 -6.66 -9.72
N GLU A 271 25.38 -6.23 -10.80
CA GLU A 271 25.67 -4.82 -11.04
C GLU A 271 24.41 -3.97 -11.24
N ALA A 272 23.41 -4.50 -11.95
CA ALA A 272 22.15 -3.80 -12.18
C ALA A 272 21.30 -3.67 -10.91
N LEU A 273 21.46 -4.56 -9.92
CA LEU A 273 20.82 -4.47 -8.61
C LEU A 273 21.54 -3.49 -7.65
N GLU A 274 22.67 -2.89 -8.04
CA GLU A 274 23.23 -1.73 -7.39
C GLU A 274 22.45 -0.47 -7.78
N LEU A 275 21.22 -0.39 -7.29
CA LEU A 275 20.29 0.71 -7.62
C LEU A 275 20.80 2.02 -7.04
N ARG A 276 20.64 3.11 -7.80
CA ARG A 276 20.97 4.47 -7.38
C ARG A 276 19.84 5.42 -7.74
N ASP A 277 19.63 6.41 -6.88
CA ASP A 277 18.73 7.53 -7.17
C ASP A 277 19.34 8.48 -8.21
N ARG A 278 18.63 9.57 -8.53
CA ARG A 278 19.09 10.58 -9.50
C ARG A 278 20.36 11.28 -9.07
N ASP A 279 20.58 11.40 -7.77
CA ASP A 279 21.73 12.08 -7.19
C ASP A 279 22.92 11.12 -7.03
N GLY A 280 22.78 9.86 -7.45
CA GLY A 280 23.78 8.82 -7.40
C GLY A 280 23.89 8.12 -6.04
N ASN A 281 23.00 8.41 -5.07
CA ASN A 281 22.99 7.73 -3.79
C ASN A 281 22.47 6.30 -3.93
N PRO A 282 23.00 5.33 -3.18
CA PRO A 282 22.53 3.95 -3.26
C PRO A 282 21.10 3.83 -2.71
N ILE A 283 20.22 3.21 -3.50
CA ILE A 283 18.90 2.79 -3.04
C ILE A 283 19.07 1.43 -2.35
N ARG A 284 18.84 1.40 -1.04
CA ARG A 284 18.90 0.15 -0.27
C ARG A 284 17.57 -0.59 -0.38
N LEU A 285 17.64 -1.90 -0.64
CA LEU A 285 16.46 -2.78 -0.68
C LEU A 285 15.93 -3.08 0.72
N SER A 286 16.78 -2.97 1.73
CA SER A 286 16.40 -3.22 3.13
C SER A 286 17.12 -2.25 4.05
N VAL A 287 16.37 -1.66 4.98
CA VAL A 287 16.92 -0.86 6.08
C VAL A 287 16.49 -1.51 7.40
N PRO A 288 17.43 -1.74 8.35
CA PRO A 288 17.08 -2.27 9.65
C PRO A 288 16.04 -1.37 10.35
N ASP A 289 15.01 -1.96 10.93
CA ASP A 289 13.93 -1.23 11.62
C ASP A 289 14.48 -0.25 12.67
N ARG A 290 15.62 -0.57 13.30
CA ARG A 290 16.26 0.30 14.28
C ARG A 290 16.79 1.60 13.68
N GLU A 291 17.23 1.60 12.43
CA GLU A 291 17.65 2.83 11.72
C GLU A 291 16.46 3.76 11.45
N LEU A 292 15.26 3.18 11.30
CA LEU A 292 14.01 3.93 11.10
C LEU A 292 13.62 4.76 12.34
N LEU A 293 14.05 4.36 13.52
CA LEU A 293 13.76 4.99 14.81
C LEU A 293 14.90 5.86 15.36
N GLY A 294 15.99 6.05 14.61
CA GLY A 294 17.22 6.73 15.07
C GLY A 294 17.04 8.18 15.52
N ASN A 295 17.83 8.60 16.51
CA ASN A 295 17.78 9.88 17.22
C ASN A 295 17.81 11.12 16.32
N GLY A 296 16.81 12.00 16.42
CA GLY A 296 16.79 13.36 15.83
C GLY A 296 16.83 13.47 14.30
N ARG A 297 17.35 12.47 13.61
CA ARG A 297 17.35 12.33 12.15
C ARG A 297 16.16 11.51 11.64
N ARG A 298 15.24 11.15 12.54
CA ARG A 298 14.13 10.22 12.35
C ARG A 298 13.31 10.46 11.08
N SER A 299 12.99 11.71 10.81
CA SER A 299 12.08 12.00 9.71
C SER A 299 12.71 11.82 8.34
N ARG A 300 14.02 12.05 8.20
CA ARG A 300 14.71 11.95 6.91
C ARG A 300 14.95 10.50 6.50
N VAL A 301 15.52 9.69 7.40
CA VAL A 301 15.81 8.26 7.11
C VAL A 301 14.53 7.49 6.92
N LEU A 302 13.55 7.68 7.81
CA LEU A 302 12.24 7.03 7.70
C LEU A 302 11.52 7.39 6.40
N ARG A 303 11.47 8.68 6.03
CA ARG A 303 10.83 9.11 4.78
C ARG A 303 11.58 8.61 3.56
N SER A 304 12.89 8.75 3.52
CA SER A 304 13.70 8.23 2.42
C SER A 304 13.52 6.73 2.26
N HIS A 305 13.47 5.99 3.36
CA HIS A 305 13.29 4.55 3.33
C HIS A 305 11.88 4.14 2.90
N LEU A 306 10.85 4.71 3.49
CA LEU A 306 9.46 4.43 3.07
C LEU A 306 9.23 4.79 1.60
N ILE A 307 9.86 5.85 1.12
CA ILE A 307 9.85 6.24 -0.28
C ILE A 307 10.55 5.18 -1.15
N HIS A 308 11.72 4.70 -0.76
CA HIS A 308 12.45 3.69 -1.52
C HIS A 308 11.78 2.33 -1.48
N GLU A 309 11.23 1.90 -0.34
CA GLU A 309 10.40 0.70 -0.23
C GLU A 309 9.18 0.78 -1.15
N ASP A 310 8.47 1.90 -1.12
CA ASP A 310 7.29 2.11 -1.96
C ASP A 310 7.64 2.08 -3.44
N LEU A 311 8.71 2.77 -3.82
CA LEU A 311 9.16 2.86 -5.20
C LEU A 311 9.60 1.49 -5.75
N LEU A 312 10.41 0.77 -4.97
CA LEU A 312 10.92 -0.54 -5.35
C LEU A 312 9.80 -1.57 -5.41
N GLY A 313 8.97 -1.63 -4.37
CA GLY A 313 7.84 -2.53 -4.31
C GLY A 313 6.82 -2.27 -5.42
N TRP A 314 6.55 -1.00 -5.71
CA TRP A 314 5.68 -0.64 -6.81
C TRP A 314 6.28 -1.00 -8.18
N ALA A 315 7.57 -0.70 -8.41
CA ALA A 315 8.23 -1.07 -9.65
C ALA A 315 8.25 -2.60 -9.87
N PHE A 316 8.50 -3.35 -8.78
CA PHE A 316 8.45 -4.82 -8.83
C PHE A 316 7.03 -5.34 -9.09
N ASP A 317 6.02 -4.73 -8.49
CA ASP A 317 4.63 -5.07 -8.74
C ASP A 317 4.19 -4.83 -10.18
N VAL A 318 4.50 -3.66 -10.75
CA VAL A 318 4.20 -3.37 -12.15
C VAL A 318 4.94 -4.31 -13.08
N PHE A 319 6.19 -4.64 -12.76
CA PHE A 319 6.96 -5.65 -13.47
C PHE A 319 6.27 -7.02 -13.42
N LEU A 320 5.83 -7.48 -12.24
CA LEU A 320 5.10 -8.74 -12.09
C LEU A 320 3.79 -8.72 -12.89
N ARG A 321 2.98 -7.67 -12.81
CA ARG A 321 1.72 -7.57 -13.55
C ARG A 321 1.92 -7.59 -15.07
N GLY A 322 3.02 -7.05 -15.56
CA GLY A 322 3.35 -7.04 -16.99
C GLY A 322 3.96 -8.33 -17.53
N LYS A 323 4.56 -9.16 -16.69
CA LYS A 323 5.34 -10.34 -17.11
C LYS A 323 4.82 -11.66 -16.56
N TYR A 324 4.23 -11.65 -15.37
CA TYR A 324 3.74 -12.87 -14.74
C TYR A 324 2.54 -13.43 -15.51
N ALA A 325 2.68 -14.65 -16.00
CA ALA A 325 1.58 -15.41 -16.57
C ALA A 325 1.20 -16.53 -15.59
N SER A 326 -0.07 -16.71 -15.36
CA SER A 326 -0.58 -17.83 -14.60
C SER A 326 -0.41 -19.10 -15.44
N ASP A 327 0.47 -20.01 -15.02
CA ASP A 327 0.69 -21.29 -15.71
C ASP A 327 -0.47 -22.28 -15.51
N GLU A 328 -1.37 -22.00 -14.56
CA GLU A 328 -2.44 -22.92 -14.13
C GLU A 328 -3.84 -22.55 -14.67
N GLY A 329 -3.93 -21.63 -15.62
CA GLY A 329 -5.22 -21.24 -16.25
C GLY A 329 -6.20 -20.51 -15.34
N LEU A 330 -5.83 -20.28 -14.07
CA LEU A 330 -6.57 -19.42 -13.14
C LEU A 330 -6.19 -17.98 -13.45
N ALA A 331 -7.15 -17.18 -13.87
CA ALA A 331 -6.99 -15.75 -14.13
C ALA A 331 -6.61 -15.04 -12.83
N THR A 332 -5.30 -14.96 -12.55
CA THR A 332 -4.78 -14.27 -11.37
C THR A 332 -4.62 -12.80 -11.72
N TYR A 333 -5.60 -12.00 -11.34
CA TYR A 333 -5.57 -10.55 -11.56
C TYR A 333 -4.89 -9.85 -10.41
N LEU A 334 -3.63 -9.44 -10.61
CA LEU A 334 -2.88 -8.72 -9.60
C LEU A 334 -3.46 -7.32 -9.39
N THR A 335 -3.86 -7.03 -8.15
CA THR A 335 -4.50 -5.75 -7.79
C THR A 335 -3.49 -4.61 -7.79
N PRO A 336 -3.78 -3.47 -8.44
CA PRO A 336 -2.92 -2.29 -8.41
C PRO A 336 -2.69 -1.76 -7.00
N SER A 337 -1.47 -1.28 -6.72
CA SER A 337 -1.08 -0.76 -5.40
C SER A 337 -1.99 0.36 -4.92
N GLN A 338 -2.45 1.22 -5.81
CA GLN A 338 -3.32 2.34 -5.48
C GLN A 338 -4.68 1.90 -4.93
N VAL A 339 -5.25 0.82 -5.50
CA VAL A 339 -6.49 0.21 -4.99
C VAL A 339 -6.25 -0.40 -3.62
N VAL A 340 -5.15 -1.14 -3.46
CA VAL A 340 -4.75 -1.73 -2.18
C VAL A 340 -4.56 -0.66 -1.11
N ASP A 341 -3.88 0.44 -1.45
CA ASP A 341 -3.63 1.56 -0.53
C ASP A 341 -4.93 2.23 -0.09
N CYS A 342 -5.88 2.43 -1.00
CA CYS A 342 -7.20 2.95 -0.68
C CYS A 342 -7.93 2.02 0.31
N MET A 343 -8.00 0.72 0.00
CA MET A 343 -8.65 -0.28 0.85
C MET A 343 -7.98 -0.38 2.23
N ALA A 344 -6.66 -0.40 2.27
CA ALA A 344 -5.90 -0.44 3.52
C ALA A 344 -6.14 0.82 4.37
N ARG A 345 -6.08 2.02 3.79
CA ARG A 345 -6.35 3.29 4.50
C ARG A 345 -7.77 3.35 5.06
N MET A 346 -8.78 2.98 4.27
CA MET A 346 -10.17 2.96 4.72
C MET A 346 -10.34 2.00 5.90
N SER A 347 -9.82 0.78 5.80
CA SER A 347 -9.98 -0.24 6.84
C SER A 347 -9.20 0.09 8.10
N PHE A 348 -7.93 0.47 7.99
CA PHE A 348 -7.12 0.84 9.16
C PHE A 348 -7.59 2.14 9.81
N GLY A 349 -8.20 3.06 9.06
CA GLY A 349 -8.82 4.25 9.61
C GLY A 349 -9.97 3.97 10.57
N ASP A 350 -10.71 2.89 10.33
CA ASP A 350 -11.83 2.46 11.19
C ASP A 350 -11.39 1.61 12.41
N ILE A 351 -10.12 1.19 12.46
CA ILE A 351 -9.59 0.37 13.54
C ILE A 351 -9.04 1.28 14.64
N ALA A 352 -9.56 1.14 15.85
CA ALA A 352 -9.04 1.87 17.00
C ALA A 352 -7.59 1.43 17.29
N GLU A 353 -6.75 2.37 17.70
CA GLU A 353 -5.36 2.08 18.07
C GLU A 353 -5.27 0.98 19.14
N SER A 354 -6.17 1.00 20.12
CA SER A 354 -6.27 -0.05 21.15
C SER A 354 -6.47 -1.45 20.60
N ASP A 355 -7.03 -1.57 19.40
CA ASP A 355 -7.32 -2.86 18.78
C ASP A 355 -6.14 -3.40 17.96
N LEU A 356 -5.18 -2.53 17.60
CA LEU A 356 -3.95 -2.90 16.90
C LEU A 356 -2.89 -3.50 17.82
N TRP A 357 -2.92 -3.14 19.12
CA TRP A 357 -1.86 -3.47 20.07
C TRP A 357 -2.25 -4.63 20.97
N ALA A 358 -1.30 -5.54 21.25
CA ALA A 358 -1.48 -6.59 22.24
C ALA A 358 -1.62 -5.97 23.64
N ARG A 359 -2.69 -6.31 24.36
CA ARG A 359 -2.82 -6.00 25.76
C ARG A 359 -2.04 -7.03 26.58
N ARG A 360 -1.15 -6.56 27.47
CA ARG A 360 -0.41 -7.45 28.37
C ARG A 360 -1.40 -8.31 29.15
N GLY A 361 -1.29 -9.65 29.02
CA GLY A 361 -2.13 -10.59 29.78
C GLY A 361 -3.44 -11.00 29.12
N ASP A 362 -3.77 -10.55 27.91
CA ASP A 362 -4.97 -10.98 27.22
C ASP A 362 -4.87 -12.47 26.81
N LYS A 363 -5.73 -13.30 27.44
CA LYS A 363 -5.74 -14.76 27.26
C LYS A 363 -6.18 -15.13 25.85
N ASP A 364 -7.15 -14.43 25.28
CA ASP A 364 -7.70 -14.73 23.95
C ASP A 364 -6.67 -14.47 22.85
N GLN A 365 -5.78 -13.50 23.03
CA GLN A 365 -4.68 -13.24 22.10
C GLN A 365 -3.62 -14.33 22.12
N ARG A 366 -3.30 -14.87 23.30
CA ARG A 366 -2.37 -16.00 23.43
C ARG A 366 -2.92 -17.26 22.78
N GLU A 367 -4.21 -17.53 22.92
CA GLU A 367 -4.85 -18.70 22.32
C GLU A 367 -4.94 -18.61 20.79
N ARG A 368 -5.05 -17.41 20.22
CA ARG A 368 -5.03 -17.20 18.77
C ARG A 368 -3.73 -17.69 18.13
N TRP A 369 -2.60 -17.35 18.73
CA TRP A 369 -1.29 -17.53 18.10
C TRP A 369 -0.49 -18.70 18.65
N ASN A 370 -0.76 -19.11 19.88
CA ASN A 370 -0.08 -20.23 20.52
C ASN A 370 -1.07 -21.10 21.32
N PRO A 371 -1.91 -21.88 20.63
CA PRO A 371 -2.88 -22.74 21.29
C PRO A 371 -2.24 -23.79 22.20
N LYS A 372 -0.92 -24.01 22.14
CA LYS A 372 -0.16 -24.96 22.97
C LYS A 372 0.55 -24.33 24.17
N GLY A 373 0.34 -23.03 24.44
CA GLY A 373 0.72 -22.43 25.72
C GLY A 373 2.21 -22.21 25.95
N GLY A 374 2.87 -21.43 25.10
CA GLY A 374 4.21 -20.89 25.38
C GLY A 374 4.17 -19.54 26.11
N ALA A 375 5.24 -19.22 26.85
CA ALA A 375 5.34 -18.11 27.79
C ALA A 375 5.45 -16.70 27.19
N GLU A 376 5.12 -16.47 25.92
CA GLU A 376 5.18 -15.14 25.31
C GLU A 376 3.96 -14.29 25.66
N ALA A 377 4.18 -13.40 26.63
CA ALA A 377 3.13 -12.61 27.28
C ALA A 377 2.60 -11.42 26.47
N SER A 378 2.93 -11.27 25.19
CA SER A 378 2.52 -10.12 24.40
C SER A 378 2.49 -10.38 22.90
N LEU A 379 1.49 -11.14 22.44
CA LEU A 379 1.20 -11.28 21.01
C LEU A 379 0.31 -10.12 20.54
N PRO A 380 0.40 -9.70 19.24
CA PRO A 380 -0.49 -8.68 18.72
C PRO A 380 -1.95 -9.08 18.82
N ALA A 381 -2.79 -8.13 19.18
CA ALA A 381 -4.25 -8.33 19.21
C ALA A 381 -4.85 -8.51 17.83
N PHE A 382 -4.18 -7.99 16.81
CA PHE A 382 -4.70 -7.78 15.47
C PHE A 382 -4.22 -8.86 14.49
N LEU A 383 -5.16 -9.47 13.78
CA LEU A 383 -4.88 -10.39 12.70
C LEU A 383 -5.47 -9.89 11.38
N CYS A 384 -4.62 -9.65 10.40
CA CYS A 384 -4.98 -9.29 9.05
C CYS A 384 -4.60 -10.42 8.07
N GLY A 385 -5.44 -10.69 7.09
CA GLY A 385 -5.16 -11.76 6.14
C GLY A 385 -5.70 -11.56 4.74
N ASP A 386 -5.22 -12.45 3.86
CA ASP A 386 -5.70 -12.64 2.50
C ASP A 386 -5.61 -14.13 2.13
N ILE A 387 -6.76 -14.77 1.92
CA ILE A 387 -6.82 -16.21 1.65
C ILE A 387 -6.76 -16.59 0.16
N CYS A 388 -6.51 -15.63 -0.70
CA CYS A 388 -6.14 -15.79 -2.11
C CYS A 388 -5.09 -14.72 -2.48
N CYS A 389 -3.99 -14.73 -1.71
CA CYS A 389 -3.07 -13.61 -1.60
C CYS A 389 -2.26 -13.32 -2.88
N GLY A 390 -2.22 -14.25 -3.84
CA GLY A 390 -1.42 -14.07 -5.03
C GLY A 390 0.03 -13.74 -4.67
N THR A 391 0.51 -12.60 -5.14
CA THR A 391 1.86 -12.09 -4.84
C THR A 391 1.97 -11.32 -3.51
N GLY A 392 0.96 -11.43 -2.63
CA GLY A 392 0.97 -10.82 -1.28
C GLY A 392 0.69 -9.32 -1.24
N ARG A 393 0.09 -8.74 -2.28
CA ARG A 393 -0.08 -7.30 -2.41
C ARG A 393 -0.89 -6.67 -1.27
N PHE A 394 -2.00 -7.29 -0.88
CA PHE A 394 -2.81 -6.80 0.24
C PHE A 394 -2.09 -6.91 1.59
N LEU A 395 -1.25 -7.93 1.76
CA LEU A 395 -0.42 -8.09 2.95
C LEU A 395 0.64 -6.98 3.03
N VAL A 396 1.24 -6.62 1.89
CA VAL A 396 2.14 -5.46 1.78
C VAL A 396 1.42 -4.16 2.16
N GLY A 397 0.22 -3.92 1.62
CA GLY A 397 -0.58 -2.74 1.97
C GLY A 397 -0.89 -2.67 3.47
N ALA A 398 -1.29 -3.79 4.06
CA ALA A 398 -1.51 -3.89 5.51
C ALA A 398 -0.23 -3.62 6.30
N LEU A 399 0.91 -4.22 5.91
CA LEU A 399 2.20 -4.02 6.56
C LEU A 399 2.62 -2.54 6.53
N ARG A 400 2.44 -1.86 5.40
CA ARG A 400 2.76 -0.43 5.25
C ARG A 400 1.92 0.43 6.21
N GLU A 401 0.62 0.19 6.30
CA GLU A 401 -0.25 0.91 7.23
C GLU A 401 0.11 0.61 8.70
N MET A 402 0.45 -0.63 9.04
CA MET A 402 0.94 -0.99 10.37
C MET A 402 2.25 -0.28 10.70
N LYS A 403 3.25 -0.34 9.81
CA LYS A 403 4.53 0.38 9.98
C LYS A 403 4.29 1.88 10.19
N ARG A 404 3.49 2.50 9.32
CA ARG A 404 3.18 3.92 9.42
C ARG A 404 2.62 4.28 10.79
N ARG A 405 1.65 3.53 11.28
CA ARG A 405 1.03 3.78 12.58
C ARG A 405 1.97 3.59 13.75
N ILE A 406 2.81 2.54 13.73
CA ILE A 406 3.77 2.29 14.80
C ILE A 406 4.86 3.36 14.81
N LEU A 407 5.39 3.74 13.65
CA LEU A 407 6.55 4.62 13.54
C LEU A 407 6.20 6.11 13.67
N ASP A 408 5.05 6.51 13.11
CA ASP A 408 4.58 7.92 13.14
C ASP A 408 3.79 8.26 14.40
N ASP A 409 3.41 7.28 15.21
CA ASP A 409 2.47 7.50 16.29
C ASP A 409 3.10 8.30 17.43
N LYS A 410 2.63 9.54 17.55
CA LYS A 410 2.95 10.45 18.65
C LYS A 410 2.16 10.12 19.92
N HIS A 411 1.13 9.30 19.82
CA HIS A 411 0.17 9.02 20.90
C HIS A 411 0.51 7.76 21.70
N VAL A 412 1.33 6.86 21.17
CA VAL A 412 1.59 5.57 21.81
C VAL A 412 2.43 5.69 23.10
N GLY A 413 3.12 6.81 23.32
CA GLY A 413 3.89 7.05 24.56
C GLY A 413 4.96 6.01 24.86
N HIS A 414 5.28 5.14 23.90
CA HIS A 414 6.18 4.03 24.06
C HIS A 414 7.60 4.39 23.64
N SER A 415 8.57 3.74 24.26
CA SER A 415 9.98 3.86 23.89
C SER A 415 10.22 3.31 22.47
N ASP A 416 11.34 3.69 21.86
CA ASP A 416 11.75 3.16 20.57
C ASP A 416 11.92 1.64 20.60
N ASP A 417 12.39 1.09 21.71
CA ASP A 417 12.53 -0.37 21.89
C ASP A 417 11.16 -1.07 21.95
N ASP A 418 10.14 -0.43 22.56
CA ASP A 418 8.78 -0.96 22.53
C ASP A 418 8.22 -0.95 21.11
N LYS A 419 8.42 0.12 20.35
CA LYS A 419 7.99 0.23 18.94
C LYS A 419 8.65 -0.85 18.07
N LEU A 420 9.95 -1.08 18.24
CA LEU A 420 10.68 -2.14 17.54
C LEU A 420 10.14 -3.52 17.88
N LYS A 421 9.88 -3.77 19.17
CA LYS A 421 9.28 -5.03 19.63
C LYS A 421 7.89 -5.24 19.04
N TRP A 422 7.05 -4.22 19.07
CA TRP A 422 5.71 -4.26 18.46
C TRP A 422 5.77 -4.53 16.97
N LEU A 423 6.63 -3.82 16.24
CA LEU A 423 6.81 -4.01 14.81
C LEU A 423 7.26 -5.45 14.49
N SER A 424 8.22 -5.98 15.24
CA SER A 424 8.67 -7.36 15.09
C SER A 424 7.55 -8.37 15.33
N LEU A 425 6.78 -8.21 16.41
CA LEU A 425 5.66 -9.10 16.72
C LEU A 425 4.55 -9.04 15.67
N MET A 426 4.22 -7.84 15.19
CA MET A 426 3.21 -7.68 14.14
C MET A 426 3.64 -8.33 12.83
N LYS A 427 4.89 -8.17 12.43
CA LYS A 427 5.46 -8.83 11.27
C LYS A 427 5.33 -10.35 11.37
N GLN A 428 5.66 -10.92 12.51
CA GLN A 428 5.65 -12.37 12.72
C GLN A 428 4.26 -12.97 12.88
N HIS A 429 3.31 -12.22 13.42
CA HIS A 429 2.07 -12.82 13.93
C HIS A 429 0.77 -12.15 13.47
N SER A 430 0.82 -10.96 12.88
CA SER A 430 -0.39 -10.24 12.48
C SER A 430 -0.77 -10.39 11.02
N LEU A 431 0.09 -10.99 10.20
CA LEU A 431 -0.13 -11.13 8.77
C LEU A 431 -0.23 -12.61 8.36
N PHE A 432 -1.29 -12.95 7.66
CA PHE A 432 -1.53 -14.29 7.14
C PHE A 432 -1.94 -14.23 5.68
N GLY A 433 -1.35 -15.08 4.84
CA GLY A 433 -1.75 -15.27 3.46
C GLY A 433 -1.83 -16.73 3.07
N SER A 434 -2.72 -17.05 2.14
CA SER A 434 -2.74 -18.34 1.49
C SER A 434 -3.04 -18.22 0.02
N ASP A 435 -2.50 -19.14 -0.77
CA ASP A 435 -2.75 -19.23 -2.20
C ASP A 435 -2.60 -20.69 -2.68
N GLN A 436 -3.26 -21.02 -3.79
CA GLN A 436 -3.19 -22.33 -4.39
C GLN A 436 -1.86 -22.54 -5.13
N ALA A 437 -1.32 -21.50 -5.76
CA ALA A 437 -0.12 -21.58 -6.57
C ALA A 437 1.13 -21.36 -5.73
N ILE A 438 2.04 -22.36 -5.70
CA ILE A 438 3.33 -22.26 -4.99
C ILE A 438 4.17 -21.10 -5.52
N GLY A 439 4.13 -20.82 -6.83
CA GLY A 439 4.81 -19.69 -7.44
C GLY A 439 4.29 -18.34 -6.96
N SER A 440 3.00 -18.22 -6.68
CA SER A 440 2.41 -17.03 -6.06
C SER A 440 2.94 -16.85 -4.63
N ILE A 441 2.96 -17.89 -3.82
CA ILE A 441 3.48 -17.86 -2.45
C ILE A 441 4.97 -17.46 -2.43
N GLN A 442 5.78 -17.98 -3.34
CA GLN A 442 7.20 -17.57 -3.44
C GLN A 442 7.34 -16.08 -3.76
N LYS A 443 6.56 -15.57 -4.71
CA LYS A 443 6.55 -14.15 -5.06
C LYS A 443 6.02 -13.27 -3.92
N ALA A 444 5.02 -13.76 -3.18
CA ALA A 444 4.54 -13.09 -1.98
C ALA A 444 5.64 -12.98 -0.91
N ARG A 445 6.42 -14.03 -0.69
CA ARG A 445 7.58 -13.99 0.24
C ARG A 445 8.64 -12.99 -0.20
N ILE A 446 8.98 -12.96 -1.50
CA ILE A 446 9.92 -11.98 -2.05
C ILE A 446 9.37 -10.57 -1.87
N ASN A 447 8.11 -10.36 -2.19
CA ASN A 447 7.47 -9.06 -2.08
C ASN A 447 7.46 -8.57 -0.61
N MET A 448 7.07 -9.42 0.33
CA MET A 448 7.12 -9.10 1.77
C MET A 448 8.56 -8.82 2.22
N LEU A 449 9.54 -9.58 1.74
CA LEU A 449 10.96 -9.37 2.05
C LEU A 449 11.47 -8.00 1.60
N LEU A 450 11.05 -7.51 0.43
CA LEU A 450 11.40 -6.17 -0.08
C LEU A 450 10.83 -5.05 0.82
N TYR A 451 9.75 -5.33 1.55
CA TYR A 451 9.20 -4.42 2.57
C TYR A 451 9.72 -4.70 3.98
N GLY A 452 10.83 -5.45 4.08
CA GLY A 452 11.53 -5.74 5.34
C GLY A 452 10.87 -6.78 6.21
N GLU A 453 10.05 -7.67 5.61
CA GLU A 453 9.32 -8.73 6.30
C GLU A 453 9.69 -10.10 5.75
N ASP A 454 10.18 -10.99 6.62
CA ASP A 454 10.64 -12.34 6.25
C ASP A 454 9.95 -13.47 7.04
N HIS A 455 8.94 -13.15 7.88
CA HIS A 455 8.27 -14.11 8.77
C HIS A 455 6.76 -14.18 8.59
N THR A 456 6.19 -13.47 7.60
CA THR A 456 4.75 -13.52 7.33
C THR A 456 4.28 -14.96 7.12
N GLN A 457 3.16 -15.31 7.75
CA GLN A 457 2.53 -16.61 7.62
C GLN A 457 1.94 -16.79 6.21
N LEU A 458 2.68 -17.45 5.34
CA LEU A 458 2.28 -17.70 3.95
C LEU A 458 2.16 -19.20 3.68
N LEU A 459 0.93 -19.65 3.46
CA LEU A 459 0.57 -21.05 3.33
C LEU A 459 0.17 -21.40 1.89
N LYS A 460 0.81 -22.40 1.27
CA LYS A 460 0.32 -23.03 0.06
C LYS A 460 -0.81 -23.98 0.43
N VAL A 461 -1.98 -23.83 -0.18
CA VAL A 461 -3.15 -24.69 0.01
C VAL A 461 -3.64 -25.20 -1.35
N ASP A 462 -4.38 -26.30 -1.35
CA ASP A 462 -4.96 -26.81 -2.60
C ASP A 462 -6.22 -26.03 -2.99
N ASP A 463 -7.01 -25.62 -1.99
CA ASP A 463 -8.20 -24.82 -2.16
C ASP A 463 -8.53 -24.05 -0.87
N SER A 464 -8.40 -22.74 -0.88
CA SER A 464 -8.67 -21.89 0.28
C SER A 464 -10.12 -21.94 0.78
N LEU A 465 -11.08 -22.32 -0.08
CA LEU A 465 -12.47 -22.49 0.31
C LEU A 465 -12.69 -23.71 1.21
N THR A 466 -11.86 -24.75 1.06
CA THR A 466 -12.07 -26.05 1.69
C THR A 466 -10.94 -26.52 2.58
N ASP A 467 -9.83 -25.80 2.62
CA ASP A 467 -8.65 -26.19 3.39
C ASP A 467 -8.92 -26.24 4.90
N THR A 468 -8.51 -27.35 5.53
CA THR A 468 -8.76 -27.62 6.95
C THR A 468 -7.84 -26.85 7.89
N HIS A 469 -6.65 -26.40 7.41
CA HIS A 469 -5.77 -25.56 8.22
C HIS A 469 -6.33 -24.15 8.31
N ILE A 470 -6.89 -23.64 7.20
CA ILE A 470 -7.61 -22.36 7.19
C ILE A 470 -8.83 -22.41 8.11
N ASP A 471 -9.53 -23.55 8.24
CA ASP A 471 -10.66 -23.68 9.18
C ASP A 471 -10.29 -23.41 10.64
N ARG A 472 -9.06 -23.69 11.03
CA ARG A 472 -8.58 -23.40 12.39
C ARG A 472 -8.53 -21.90 12.69
N LEU A 473 -8.58 -21.09 11.66
CA LEU A 473 -8.61 -19.63 11.75
C LEU A 473 -10.05 -19.05 11.72
N ALA A 474 -11.08 -19.90 11.73
CA ALA A 474 -12.47 -19.45 11.75
C ALA A 474 -12.73 -18.53 12.96
N GLY A 475 -13.33 -17.37 12.70
CA GLY A 475 -13.64 -16.38 13.74
C GLY A 475 -12.43 -15.66 14.35
N LYS A 476 -11.25 -15.69 13.73
CA LYS A 476 -10.03 -15.13 14.33
C LYS A 476 -9.53 -13.84 13.68
N PHE A 477 -9.92 -13.57 12.43
CA PHE A 477 -9.44 -12.38 11.72
C PHE A 477 -10.17 -11.10 12.16
N ASP A 478 -9.40 -10.04 12.34
CA ASP A 478 -9.90 -8.68 12.53
C ASP A 478 -10.18 -8.01 11.19
N LEU A 479 -9.31 -8.25 10.22
CA LEU A 479 -9.37 -7.66 8.89
C LEU A 479 -9.00 -8.71 7.83
N LEU A 480 -9.78 -8.76 6.77
CA LEU A 480 -9.45 -9.48 5.54
C LEU A 480 -9.49 -8.49 4.37
N LEU A 481 -8.42 -8.48 3.60
CA LEU A 481 -8.27 -7.67 2.38
C LEU A 481 -7.97 -8.64 1.24
N THR A 482 -8.78 -8.65 0.20
CA THR A 482 -8.63 -9.70 -0.80
C THR A 482 -9.20 -9.33 -2.17
N ASN A 483 -8.63 -9.95 -3.20
CA ASN A 483 -9.17 -9.95 -4.55
C ASN A 483 -9.30 -11.42 -5.01
N PRO A 484 -10.47 -12.05 -4.81
CA PRO A 484 -10.65 -13.44 -5.19
C PRO A 484 -10.60 -13.63 -6.70
N PRO A 485 -10.34 -14.86 -7.18
CA PRO A 485 -10.39 -15.16 -8.60
C PRO A 485 -11.79 -14.86 -9.15
N PHE A 486 -11.84 -14.13 -10.27
CA PHE A 486 -13.07 -13.85 -11.00
C PHE A 486 -12.83 -13.98 -12.51
N GLY A 487 -13.89 -14.12 -13.30
CA GLY A 487 -13.80 -14.25 -14.74
C GLY A 487 -14.67 -15.38 -15.28
N SER A 488 -14.21 -16.06 -16.34
CA SER A 488 -15.02 -17.07 -17.05
C SER A 488 -15.19 -18.41 -16.35
N GLY A 489 -14.42 -18.68 -15.29
CA GLY A 489 -14.46 -19.93 -14.55
C GLY A 489 -15.55 -19.96 -13.49
N LYS A 490 -16.31 -21.06 -13.41
CA LYS A 490 -17.18 -21.36 -12.28
C LYS A 490 -16.53 -22.40 -11.38
N TYR A 491 -16.75 -22.26 -10.07
CA TYR A 491 -16.36 -23.27 -9.12
C TYR A 491 -17.35 -24.44 -9.19
N GLU A 492 -16.85 -25.63 -9.50
CA GLU A 492 -17.67 -26.81 -9.79
C GLU A 492 -17.32 -28.03 -8.90
N ASP A 493 -16.38 -27.89 -7.93
CA ASP A 493 -16.08 -29.00 -7.03
C ASP A 493 -17.28 -29.34 -6.13
N PRO A 494 -17.85 -30.57 -6.26
CA PRO A 494 -19.04 -30.93 -5.50
C PRO A 494 -18.81 -30.98 -3.99
N LYS A 495 -17.61 -31.35 -3.56
CA LYS A 495 -17.25 -31.42 -2.13
C LYS A 495 -17.11 -30.03 -1.55
N GLY A 496 -16.47 -29.13 -2.29
CA GLY A 496 -16.36 -27.73 -1.91
C GLY A 496 -17.69 -27.03 -1.83
N LEU A 497 -18.56 -27.20 -2.83
CA LEU A 497 -19.91 -26.64 -2.81
C LEU A 497 -20.75 -27.22 -1.66
N ALA A 498 -20.67 -28.53 -1.39
CA ALA A 498 -21.35 -29.15 -0.26
C ALA A 498 -20.89 -28.55 1.07
N ARG A 499 -19.57 -28.29 1.19
CA ARG A 499 -19.02 -27.63 2.35
C ARG A 499 -19.49 -26.18 2.52
N MET A 500 -19.66 -25.44 1.42
CA MET A 500 -20.15 -24.07 1.42
C MET A 500 -21.68 -23.96 1.62
N ARG A 501 -22.41 -25.09 1.72
CA ARG A 501 -23.86 -25.12 2.06
C ARG A 501 -24.11 -25.12 3.57
N ARG A 502 -23.14 -25.31 4.39
CA ARG A 502 -23.16 -25.46 5.86
C ARG A 502 -24.38 -24.84 6.53
N GLU A 503 -25.16 -25.71 7.17
CA GLU A 503 -26.34 -25.31 7.96
C GLU A 503 -25.97 -24.99 9.43
N ASP A 504 -24.90 -25.58 9.95
CA ASP A 504 -24.37 -25.39 11.30
C ASP A 504 -23.89 -23.97 11.63
N LEU A 505 -23.41 -23.23 10.58
CA LEU A 505 -22.99 -21.82 10.67
C LEU A 505 -24.01 -20.85 10.06
N GLY A 506 -25.22 -21.34 9.74
CA GLY A 506 -26.23 -20.63 8.99
C GLY A 506 -26.09 -20.86 7.47
N LEU A 507 -27.11 -20.46 6.71
CA LEU A 507 -27.21 -20.68 5.27
C LEU A 507 -26.00 -20.08 4.54
N GLY A 508 -25.19 -20.92 3.90
CA GLY A 508 -24.00 -20.53 3.14
C GLY A 508 -24.29 -20.29 1.66
N LEU A 509 -23.30 -19.75 0.94
CA LEU A 509 -23.43 -19.42 -0.49
C LEU A 509 -23.16 -20.61 -1.44
N GLY A 510 -23.12 -21.84 -0.92
CA GLY A 510 -23.37 -23.06 -1.69
C GLY A 510 -24.84 -23.28 -2.09
N TRP A 511 -25.71 -22.41 -1.60
CA TRP A 511 -27.13 -22.31 -1.97
C TRP A 511 -27.40 -21.03 -2.77
N SER A 512 -28.43 -21.06 -3.62
CA SER A 512 -29.02 -19.87 -4.22
C SER A 512 -30.53 -19.85 -3.96
N TRP A 513 -31.12 -18.66 -3.99
CA TRP A 513 -32.58 -18.49 -3.81
C TRP A 513 -33.12 -17.29 -4.62
N PRO A 514 -34.41 -17.30 -4.99
CA PRO A 514 -35.04 -16.13 -5.57
C PRO A 514 -35.01 -14.94 -4.60
N ALA A 515 -34.87 -13.72 -5.13
CA ALA A 515 -34.86 -12.52 -4.31
C ALA A 515 -36.08 -12.46 -3.36
N GLY A 516 -35.80 -12.25 -2.07
CA GLY A 516 -36.81 -12.18 -1.01
C GLY A 516 -37.35 -13.51 -0.52
N ASP A 517 -37.00 -14.64 -1.12
CA ASP A 517 -37.59 -15.94 -0.74
C ASP A 517 -36.57 -17.06 -0.53
N ARG A 518 -35.97 -17.06 0.66
CA ARG A 518 -35.00 -18.10 1.09
C ARG A 518 -35.61 -19.49 1.26
N SER A 519 -36.97 -19.61 1.36
CA SER A 519 -37.59 -20.90 1.49
C SER A 519 -37.48 -21.75 0.21
N ARG A 520 -37.32 -21.08 -0.94
CA ARG A 520 -37.17 -21.70 -2.27
C ARG A 520 -35.67 -21.88 -2.67
N ARG A 521 -34.79 -22.04 -1.66
CA ARG A 521 -33.35 -22.27 -1.92
C ARG A 521 -33.14 -23.55 -2.73
N LYS A 522 -32.08 -23.48 -3.57
CA LYS A 522 -31.61 -24.60 -4.38
C LYS A 522 -30.11 -24.78 -4.19
N GLU A 523 -29.68 -26.03 -4.16
CA GLU A 523 -28.26 -26.35 -4.17
C GLU A 523 -27.61 -25.88 -5.47
N LEU A 524 -26.43 -25.24 -5.34
CA LEU A 524 -25.64 -24.91 -6.50
C LEU A 524 -24.81 -26.12 -6.92
N SER A 525 -24.87 -26.46 -8.21
CA SER A 525 -23.92 -27.39 -8.86
C SER A 525 -22.68 -26.69 -9.37
N LYS A 526 -22.74 -25.35 -9.49
CA LYS A 526 -21.64 -24.46 -9.82
C LYS A 526 -21.91 -23.06 -9.31
N ALA A 527 -20.88 -22.38 -8.84
CA ALA A 527 -20.98 -21.05 -8.25
C ALA A 527 -19.91 -20.10 -8.78
N ASP A 528 -20.14 -18.80 -8.65
CA ASP A 528 -19.10 -17.81 -8.85
C ASP A 528 -18.10 -17.87 -7.69
N PRO A 529 -16.80 -18.06 -7.94
CA PRO A 529 -15.80 -18.10 -6.89
C PRO A 529 -15.85 -16.87 -5.96
N ALA A 530 -16.02 -15.67 -6.51
CA ALA A 530 -16.06 -14.44 -5.72
C ALA A 530 -17.18 -14.45 -4.68
N GLY A 531 -18.37 -15.00 -5.02
CA GLY A 531 -19.46 -15.20 -4.07
C GLY A 531 -19.07 -16.15 -2.93
N LEU A 532 -18.45 -17.28 -3.27
CA LEU A 532 -17.99 -18.26 -2.26
C LEU A 532 -16.91 -17.66 -1.36
N PHE A 533 -16.01 -16.83 -1.89
CA PHE A 533 -15.00 -16.14 -1.11
C PHE A 533 -15.60 -15.10 -0.14
N ILE A 534 -16.73 -14.46 -0.48
CA ILE A 534 -17.46 -13.61 0.49
C ILE A 534 -17.87 -14.43 1.70
N ASP A 535 -18.53 -15.58 1.48
CA ASP A 535 -18.96 -16.47 2.55
C ASP A 535 -17.76 -16.97 3.37
N ARG A 536 -16.73 -17.48 2.70
CA ARG A 536 -15.52 -17.99 3.35
C ARG A 536 -14.82 -16.93 4.23
N ASN A 537 -14.64 -15.73 3.71
CA ASN A 537 -14.05 -14.64 4.48
C ASN A 537 -14.92 -14.25 5.69
N LEU A 538 -16.25 -14.22 5.55
CA LEU A 538 -17.14 -13.96 6.68
C LEU A 538 -17.08 -15.05 7.75
N GLN A 539 -16.81 -16.31 7.39
CA GLN A 539 -16.57 -17.39 8.38
C GLN A 539 -15.28 -17.13 9.17
N LEU A 540 -14.23 -16.65 8.50
CA LEU A 540 -12.92 -16.44 9.11
C LEU A 540 -12.88 -15.19 10.00
N LEU A 541 -13.72 -14.19 9.73
CA LEU A 541 -13.80 -12.98 10.54
C LEU A 541 -14.41 -13.24 11.91
N LYS A 542 -13.85 -12.62 12.93
CA LYS A 542 -14.49 -12.49 14.24
C LYS A 542 -15.76 -11.62 14.14
N PRO A 543 -16.71 -11.70 15.07
CA PRO A 543 -17.81 -10.75 15.15
C PRO A 543 -17.28 -9.31 15.23
N GLY A 544 -17.75 -8.43 14.34
CA GLY A 544 -17.27 -7.05 14.20
C GLY A 544 -16.00 -6.89 13.37
N GLY A 545 -15.40 -7.99 12.89
CA GLY A 545 -14.28 -7.96 11.95
C GLY A 545 -14.69 -7.44 10.56
N SER A 546 -13.73 -6.96 9.81
CA SER A 546 -13.92 -6.25 8.54
C SER A 546 -13.39 -7.03 7.34
N LEU A 547 -14.11 -6.96 6.21
CA LEU A 547 -13.68 -7.47 4.91
C LEU A 547 -13.75 -6.35 3.88
N LEU A 548 -12.65 -6.12 3.17
CA LEU A 548 -12.66 -5.38 1.93
C LEU A 548 -12.29 -6.35 0.80
N ILE A 549 -13.18 -6.45 -0.17
CA ILE A 549 -13.08 -7.44 -1.24
C ILE A 549 -13.37 -6.81 -2.59
N VAL A 550 -12.50 -7.09 -3.56
CA VAL A 550 -12.72 -6.68 -4.96
C VAL A 550 -13.65 -7.68 -5.61
N LEU A 551 -14.67 -7.19 -6.31
CA LEU A 551 -15.71 -8.01 -6.93
C LEU A 551 -16.00 -7.52 -8.35
N PRO A 552 -16.38 -8.42 -9.27
CA PRO A 552 -17.01 -8.02 -10.52
C PRO A 552 -18.34 -7.29 -10.23
N ASP A 553 -18.63 -6.23 -10.98
CA ASP A 553 -19.85 -5.45 -10.81
C ASP A 553 -21.13 -6.29 -10.99
N GLY A 554 -21.05 -7.39 -11.72
CA GLY A 554 -22.16 -8.34 -11.88
C GLY A 554 -22.71 -8.85 -10.53
N ILE A 555 -21.86 -9.16 -9.55
CA ILE A 555 -22.29 -9.60 -8.21
C ILE A 555 -23.14 -8.52 -7.53
N LEU A 556 -22.80 -7.25 -7.77
CA LEU A 556 -23.49 -6.12 -7.15
C LEU A 556 -24.75 -5.70 -7.89
N SER A 557 -24.88 -6.01 -9.19
CA SER A 557 -25.93 -5.49 -10.06
C SER A 557 -26.89 -6.55 -10.64
N ASN A 558 -26.39 -7.76 -10.98
CA ASN A 558 -27.23 -8.77 -11.63
C ASN A 558 -28.36 -9.28 -10.72
N SER A 559 -29.53 -9.48 -11.30
CA SER A 559 -30.68 -10.07 -10.59
C SER A 559 -30.41 -11.52 -10.15
N SER A 560 -29.67 -12.29 -10.94
CA SER A 560 -29.25 -13.67 -10.60
C SER A 560 -28.46 -13.76 -9.32
N ASP A 561 -27.72 -12.70 -8.95
CA ASP A 561 -26.81 -12.64 -7.81
C ASP A 561 -27.43 -11.93 -6.59
N ALA A 562 -28.74 -11.64 -6.65
CA ALA A 562 -29.48 -11.01 -5.56
C ALA A 562 -29.34 -11.79 -4.23
N TYR A 563 -29.31 -13.12 -4.29
CA TYR A 563 -29.13 -13.97 -3.10
C TYR A 563 -27.78 -13.71 -2.38
N ILE A 564 -26.72 -13.35 -3.10
CA ILE A 564 -25.41 -12.97 -2.50
C ILE A 564 -25.55 -11.65 -1.72
N ARG A 565 -26.22 -10.67 -2.31
CA ARG A 565 -26.46 -9.38 -1.63
C ARG A 565 -27.37 -9.54 -0.42
N GLU A 566 -28.40 -10.38 -0.51
CA GLU A 566 -29.26 -10.73 0.63
C GLU A 566 -28.53 -11.55 1.70
N TYR A 567 -27.57 -12.37 1.31
CA TYR A 567 -26.71 -13.07 2.26
C TYR A 567 -25.89 -12.06 3.10
N ILE A 568 -25.37 -11.04 2.46
CA ILE A 568 -24.58 -10.00 3.10
C ILE A 568 -25.48 -9.12 3.99
N MET A 569 -26.43 -8.43 3.40
CA MET A 569 -27.22 -7.37 4.05
C MET A 569 -28.49 -7.88 4.74
N GLY A 570 -29.09 -8.93 4.23
CA GLY A 570 -30.42 -9.38 4.59
C GLY A 570 -31.47 -9.00 3.56
N THR A 571 -32.68 -9.43 3.81
CA THR A 571 -33.88 -9.06 3.00
C THR A 571 -34.42 -7.76 3.55
N LYS A 572 -34.75 -6.80 2.65
CA LYS A 572 -35.34 -5.53 3.05
C LYS A 572 -36.82 -5.77 3.42
N ASP A 573 -37.13 -5.39 4.66
CA ASP A 573 -38.53 -5.39 5.13
C ASP A 573 -39.28 -4.25 4.42
N PRO A 574 -40.43 -4.56 3.75
CA PRO A 574 -41.16 -3.55 3.01
C PRO A 574 -41.87 -2.51 3.90
N GLU A 575 -42.18 -2.85 5.16
CA GLU A 575 -42.89 -1.96 6.07
C GLU A 575 -41.94 -1.02 6.83
N THR A 576 -40.84 -1.57 7.33
CA THR A 576 -39.85 -0.80 8.13
C THR A 576 -38.71 -0.25 7.29
N GLY A 577 -38.44 -0.82 6.12
CA GLY A 577 -37.29 -0.51 5.28
C GLY A 577 -35.96 -1.06 5.82
N GLU A 578 -35.97 -1.78 6.94
CA GLU A 578 -34.80 -2.38 7.54
C GLU A 578 -34.35 -3.67 6.83
N PHE A 579 -33.05 -3.97 6.94
CA PHE A 579 -32.49 -5.21 6.39
C PHE A 579 -32.38 -6.28 7.48
N LEU A 580 -33.13 -7.38 7.31
CA LEU A 580 -33.24 -8.46 8.28
C LEU A 580 -32.47 -9.72 7.83
N GLY A 581 -31.80 -10.39 8.77
CA GLY A 581 -31.22 -11.73 8.55
C GLY A 581 -29.94 -11.78 7.72
N GLY A 582 -29.26 -10.65 7.48
CA GLY A 582 -27.95 -10.59 6.82
C GLY A 582 -26.79 -10.89 7.76
N LYS A 583 -25.65 -11.30 7.21
CA LYS A 583 -24.43 -11.66 7.96
C LYS A 583 -23.53 -10.47 8.27
N ALA A 584 -23.65 -9.38 7.50
CA ALA A 584 -22.76 -8.23 7.59
C ALA A 584 -23.50 -6.92 7.38
N VAL A 585 -22.82 -5.83 7.75
CA VAL A 585 -23.19 -4.44 7.48
C VAL A 585 -22.30 -3.94 6.36
N VAL A 586 -22.88 -3.45 5.27
CA VAL A 586 -22.13 -2.81 4.18
C VAL A 586 -21.76 -1.39 4.60
N ARG A 587 -20.46 -1.07 4.58
CA ARG A 587 -19.91 0.23 4.97
C ARG A 587 -19.67 1.13 3.77
N ALA A 588 -19.09 0.55 2.71
CA ALA A 588 -18.77 1.27 1.49
C ALA A 588 -18.87 0.38 0.25
N VAL A 589 -19.14 1.02 -0.87
CA VAL A 589 -19.03 0.48 -2.23
C VAL A 589 -18.26 1.50 -3.06
N VAL A 590 -17.13 1.09 -3.62
CA VAL A 590 -16.30 1.94 -4.47
C VAL A 590 -16.19 1.29 -5.84
N SER A 591 -16.75 1.94 -6.85
CA SER A 591 -16.67 1.50 -8.24
C SER A 591 -15.35 1.95 -8.86
N LEU A 592 -14.63 1.03 -9.49
CA LEU A 592 -13.35 1.26 -10.12
C LEU A 592 -13.53 1.45 -11.64
N THR A 593 -12.59 2.11 -12.31
CA THR A 593 -12.60 2.22 -13.77
C THR A 593 -12.40 0.85 -14.44
N GLU A 594 -12.98 0.65 -15.63
CA GLU A 594 -12.83 -0.59 -16.42
C GLU A 594 -11.36 -0.93 -16.72
N ARG A 595 -10.50 0.09 -16.77
CA ARG A 595 -9.07 -0.08 -17.06
C ARG A 595 -8.22 -0.52 -15.87
N THR A 596 -8.83 -0.63 -14.67
CA THR A 596 -8.09 -0.96 -13.45
C THR A 596 -7.32 -2.29 -13.54
N PHE A 597 -7.84 -3.26 -14.25
CA PHE A 597 -7.21 -4.57 -14.40
C PHE A 597 -6.73 -4.87 -15.83
N SER A 598 -6.65 -3.87 -16.70
CA SER A 598 -6.28 -4.08 -18.11
C SER A 598 -4.87 -4.66 -18.30
N LEU A 599 -3.89 -4.32 -17.44
CA LEU A 599 -2.57 -4.96 -17.44
C LEU A 599 -2.61 -6.44 -17.08
N ALA A 600 -3.56 -6.84 -16.26
CA ALA A 600 -3.80 -8.23 -15.91
C ALA A 600 -4.58 -8.99 -16.99
N GLY A 601 -4.89 -8.37 -18.12
CA GLY A 601 -5.54 -8.99 -19.27
C GLY A 601 -7.06 -9.06 -19.20
N THR A 602 -7.69 -8.25 -18.35
CA THR A 602 -9.16 -8.14 -18.29
C THR A 602 -9.63 -6.69 -18.26
N ASP A 603 -10.69 -6.39 -19.01
CA ASP A 603 -11.42 -5.13 -18.97
C ASP A 603 -12.73 -5.28 -18.14
N ALA A 604 -12.80 -6.28 -17.27
CA ALA A 604 -13.96 -6.46 -16.40
C ALA A 604 -14.15 -5.27 -15.48
N LYS A 605 -15.34 -4.67 -15.53
CA LYS A 605 -15.75 -3.62 -14.59
C LYS A 605 -15.83 -4.23 -13.19
N THR A 606 -15.15 -3.62 -12.25
CA THR A 606 -15.04 -4.09 -10.87
C THR A 606 -15.34 -2.98 -9.88
N SER A 607 -15.75 -3.40 -8.70
CA SER A 607 -15.87 -2.56 -7.51
C SER A 607 -15.19 -3.24 -6.34
N PHE A 608 -14.78 -2.51 -5.32
CA PHE A 608 -14.56 -3.14 -4.04
C PHE A 608 -15.66 -2.75 -3.05
N ILE A 609 -16.01 -3.71 -2.20
CA ILE A 609 -16.95 -3.48 -1.11
C ILE A 609 -16.24 -3.57 0.24
N TYR A 610 -16.65 -2.72 1.16
CA TYR A 610 -16.26 -2.77 2.55
C TYR A 610 -17.44 -3.23 3.38
N ILE A 611 -17.32 -4.42 3.99
CA ILE A 611 -18.35 -5.00 4.85
C ILE A 611 -17.76 -5.30 6.23
N ARG A 612 -18.60 -5.20 7.26
CA ARG A 612 -18.28 -5.57 8.63
C ARG A 612 -19.21 -6.69 9.09
N LYS A 613 -18.64 -7.81 9.53
CA LYS A 613 -19.41 -8.92 10.10
C LYS A 613 -20.23 -8.43 11.29
N LYS A 614 -21.52 -8.74 11.32
CA LYS A 614 -22.38 -8.38 12.45
C LYS A 614 -21.88 -9.00 13.74
N ARG A 615 -21.93 -8.25 14.84
CA ARG A 615 -21.68 -8.76 16.20
C ARG A 615 -22.91 -9.49 16.72
N HIS A 616 -24.08 -8.94 16.42
CA HIS A 616 -25.38 -9.52 16.72
C HIS A 616 -26.23 -9.54 15.45
N PRO A 617 -27.13 -10.54 15.30
CA PRO A 617 -28.04 -10.58 14.15
C PRO A 617 -28.89 -9.32 13.97
N ALA A 618 -29.17 -8.62 15.07
CA ALA A 618 -29.96 -7.38 15.10
C ALA A 618 -29.14 -6.11 14.76
N ASP A 619 -27.83 -6.21 14.52
CA ASP A 619 -27.04 -5.03 14.12
C ASP A 619 -27.66 -4.40 12.86
N PRO A 620 -28.04 -3.10 12.90
CA PRO A 620 -28.72 -2.46 11.78
C PRO A 620 -27.73 -2.18 10.63
N GLN A 621 -28.28 -2.10 9.42
CA GLN A 621 -27.53 -1.57 8.28
C GLN A 621 -27.38 -0.06 8.45
N THR A 622 -26.14 0.41 8.50
CA THR A 622 -25.80 1.84 8.54
C THR A 622 -25.83 2.44 7.13
N PRO A 623 -25.88 3.79 6.99
CA PRO A 623 -25.70 4.43 5.68
C PRO A 623 -24.44 3.93 4.97
N ILE A 624 -24.56 3.70 3.66
CA ILE A 624 -23.48 3.16 2.83
C ILE A 624 -22.77 4.33 2.15
N PHE A 625 -21.44 4.36 2.24
CA PHE A 625 -20.62 5.27 1.47
C PHE A 625 -20.50 4.75 0.03
N PHE A 626 -20.88 5.55 -0.96
CA PHE A 626 -20.72 5.23 -2.37
C PHE A 626 -19.73 6.19 -3.01
N ALA A 627 -18.80 5.65 -3.81
CA ALA A 627 -17.86 6.43 -4.58
C ALA A 627 -17.59 5.81 -5.94
N LEU A 628 -17.23 6.66 -6.90
CA LEU A 628 -16.79 6.28 -8.23
C LEU A 628 -15.36 6.80 -8.42
N ALA A 629 -14.43 5.90 -8.72
CA ALA A 629 -13.08 6.25 -9.13
C ALA A 629 -13.02 6.25 -10.67
N GLU A 630 -12.92 7.42 -11.27
CA GLU A 630 -12.71 7.58 -12.71
C GLU A 630 -11.23 7.43 -13.06
N HIS A 631 -10.35 7.80 -12.12
CA HIS A 631 -8.90 7.72 -12.23
C HIS A 631 -8.31 6.97 -11.02
N VAL A 632 -7.36 6.10 -11.29
CA VAL A 632 -6.79 5.19 -10.28
C VAL A 632 -5.29 5.38 -10.06
N GLY A 633 -4.77 6.55 -10.40
CA GLY A 633 -3.38 6.94 -10.13
C GLY A 633 -2.36 6.43 -11.16
N TYR A 634 -2.80 5.94 -12.31
CA TYR A 634 -1.93 5.55 -13.41
C TYR A 634 -2.64 5.52 -14.76
N LEU A 635 -1.84 5.64 -15.81
CA LEU A 635 -2.26 5.47 -17.20
C LEU A 635 -1.66 4.18 -17.76
N THR A 636 -2.44 3.41 -18.52
CA THR A 636 -1.94 2.22 -19.21
C THR A 636 -1.49 2.55 -20.63
N ARG A 637 -0.29 2.10 -21.00
CA ARG A 637 0.22 2.11 -22.38
C ARG A 637 0.73 0.74 -22.76
N GLY A 638 -0.06 -0.01 -23.52
CA GLY A 638 0.25 -1.41 -23.85
C GLY A 638 0.35 -2.25 -22.59
N LYS A 639 1.53 -2.87 -22.33
CA LYS A 639 1.81 -3.67 -21.13
C LYS A 639 2.54 -2.89 -20.03
N SER A 640 2.49 -1.56 -20.04
CA SER A 640 3.16 -0.72 -19.06
C SER A 640 2.17 0.21 -18.38
N GLU A 641 2.43 0.49 -17.11
CA GLU A 641 1.78 1.56 -16.35
C GLU A 641 2.68 2.79 -16.28
N LEU A 642 2.08 3.93 -16.39
CA LEU A 642 2.72 5.22 -16.16
C LEU A 642 2.05 5.85 -14.94
N PRO A 643 2.79 6.16 -13.87
CA PRO A 643 2.24 6.86 -12.72
C PRO A 643 1.53 8.15 -13.13
N ASP A 644 0.31 8.33 -12.66
CA ASP A 644 -0.50 9.52 -12.80
C ASP A 644 -1.11 9.91 -11.45
N PRO A 645 -0.29 10.50 -10.56
CA PRO A 645 -0.75 10.83 -9.22
C PRO A 645 -1.81 11.93 -9.19
N GLU A 646 -1.84 12.82 -10.20
CA GLU A 646 -2.86 13.85 -10.33
C GLU A 646 -4.23 13.26 -10.68
N GLY A 647 -4.23 12.16 -11.45
CA GLY A 647 -5.41 11.37 -11.75
C GLY A 647 -5.60 10.20 -10.76
N ASN A 648 -5.66 10.45 -9.45
CA ASN A 648 -5.87 9.43 -8.43
C ASN A 648 -7.00 9.76 -7.46
N ASP A 649 -8.22 9.44 -7.86
CA ASP A 649 -9.42 9.66 -7.05
C ASP A 649 -9.44 8.80 -5.77
N LEU A 650 -8.70 7.70 -5.74
CA LEU A 650 -8.69 6.76 -4.62
C LEU A 650 -8.17 7.37 -3.33
N VAL A 651 -7.30 8.37 -3.43
CA VAL A 651 -6.78 9.11 -2.26
C VAL A 651 -7.90 9.92 -1.61
N ASP A 652 -8.65 10.66 -2.43
CA ASP A 652 -9.77 11.49 -1.96
C ASP A 652 -10.95 10.62 -1.49
N ILE A 653 -11.19 9.49 -2.14
CA ILE A 653 -12.21 8.52 -1.72
C ILE A 653 -11.91 7.99 -0.31
N ALA A 654 -10.69 7.56 -0.05
CA ALA A 654 -10.29 7.08 1.27
C ALA A 654 -10.43 8.19 2.33
N ALA A 655 -9.99 9.41 2.01
CA ALA A 655 -10.08 10.55 2.91
C ALA A 655 -11.53 10.96 3.20
N ASN A 656 -12.38 11.01 2.17
CA ASN A 656 -13.79 11.34 2.32
C ASN A 656 -14.55 10.27 3.13
N TYR A 657 -14.21 9.00 2.95
CA TYR A 657 -14.76 7.93 3.77
C TYR A 657 -14.43 8.13 5.25
N LEU A 658 -13.17 8.39 5.58
CA LEU A 658 -12.70 8.59 6.95
C LEU A 658 -13.23 9.89 7.60
N ALA A 659 -13.52 10.90 6.80
CA ALA A 659 -14.13 12.14 7.30
C ALA A 659 -15.59 11.94 7.76
N GLY A 660 -16.20 10.81 7.42
CA GLY A 660 -17.58 10.48 7.75
C GLY A 660 -18.62 11.25 6.93
N PRO A 661 -19.90 10.98 7.12
CA PRO A 661 -20.98 11.69 6.43
C PRO A 661 -20.93 13.17 6.81
N LYS A 662 -20.75 14.04 5.82
CA LYS A 662 -20.95 15.49 6.03
C LYS A 662 -22.44 15.69 6.30
N GLU A 663 -22.78 16.28 7.45
CA GLU A 663 -24.12 16.79 7.65
C GLU A 663 -24.42 17.77 6.49
N ILE A 664 -25.31 17.34 5.60
CA ILE A 664 -25.89 18.24 4.61
C ILE A 664 -26.82 19.14 5.40
N LYS A 665 -26.32 20.33 5.76
CA LYS A 665 -27.14 21.42 6.29
C LYS A 665 -27.92 22.07 5.19
#